data_e7ac6f751c30104162360e5a1eb034a3
#
_entry.id   e7ac6f751c30104162360e5a1eb034a3
#
_cell.length_a   1.000
_cell.length_b   1.000
_cell.length_c   1.000
_cell.angle_alpha   90.00
_cell.angle_beta   90.00
_cell.angle_gamma   90.00
#
_symmetry.space_group_name_H-M   'P 1'
#
loop_
_entity.id
_entity.type
_entity.pdbx_description
1 polymer ?
#
loop_
_entity_poly.entity_id
_entity_poly.type
_entity_poly.pdbx_seq_one_letter_code
_entity_poly.pdbx_strand_id
1 'polypeptide(L)'
;METEGVSPDSAAGRGPRPGETMETEGVSPDSAAGRGPRPRETMETEGVSPDSAAGRGPRPGETMETEGVSPDSAAGRGPRPGESVVKEGKASVLFPGANEVFYNPVQEFNRDLTCAVMTEFARETLAQRGVRIIVPGEKDRVVVSLTEEEKNGKETEQAEEERGETEGGTVQEERKQAEFKTAAVGERCEEGLCVLEGLAASGLRSIRFALEVPGLKRVTANDFSAKAADLITRNTHHNNVTHLLETQNRDASMLMYEARGKNARYDVIDLDPYGSPAPFLDAAVQAVSEGGLLCITCTDMAVMAGNSGETCYSKYGSISIKSRYCHEMALRIILHSLDQRANVYQRYIQPLLSVSVDFYIRVFVRVRTGQATVKNSASKQALVYNCVGCGAFHLQRMGKKTSQGKNMKYSAATGPPVGESCSHCGQRHQLGGPIWAEPIHDVEFVQKVLTAVSGNPSRFGTSKRIEGVLSMVTEELQDVPLYYVLDQLSSTIHCNTPSMLQFRSAVLNAGYRVSLSHACKNAVKTDAPAAVLWDIMRCWEKKNPVRRERLSETSPAFRILSTEPTVQACFDVRDDANPQSRKRHLTRFQENPQANWGPKARAKSGGGISSELEDKRKKFQGKRKSQITDSSQLKNFPCKKFRKGTCTHGDKCCYSHDAEQLEPGAGAQTP
;
A
#
# COMPACT_ATOMS: atom_id res chain seq x y z
N MET A 1 -19.95 51.82 44.79
CA MET A 1 -18.70 52.25 45.43
C MET A 1 -17.65 51.89 44.40
N GLU A 2 -17.39 52.83 43.50
CA GLU A 2 -16.34 53.87 43.58
C GLU A 2 -14.98 53.17 43.50
N THR A 3 -14.07 53.48 42.66
CA THR A 3 -13.75 54.50 41.68
C THR A 3 -12.36 54.23 41.19
N GLU A 4 -12.07 54.50 40.07
CA GLU A 4 -11.20 55.34 39.25
C GLU A 4 -10.08 54.56 38.65
N GLY A 5 -9.79 54.49 37.39
CA GLY A 5 -9.75 55.54 36.36
C GLY A 5 -8.36 56.17 36.29
N VAL A 6 -7.59 55.83 35.22
CA VAL A 6 -6.69 56.81 34.55
C VAL A 6 -6.08 56.21 33.29
N SER A 7 -6.39 56.72 32.12
CA SER A 7 -5.54 56.95 30.94
C SER A 7 -5.12 58.39 31.01
N PRO A 8 -4.13 58.93 30.27
CA PRO A 8 -3.70 58.77 28.91
C PRO A 8 -2.17 58.98 28.70
N ASP A 9 -1.56 58.85 27.60
CA ASP A 9 -1.31 59.78 26.54
C ASP A 9 -0.29 59.36 25.50
N SER A 10 -0.60 59.67 24.31
CA SER A 10 0.09 59.79 23.07
C SER A 10 1.54 60.26 23.06
N ALA A 11 2.39 59.65 22.22
CA ALA A 11 3.42 60.38 21.49
C ALA A 11 3.79 59.64 20.16
N ALA A 12 3.54 60.34 19.08
CA ALA A 12 3.96 60.04 17.73
C ALA A 12 5.46 60.31 17.54
N GLY A 13 6.16 59.49 16.81
CA GLY A 13 7.57 59.69 16.44
C GLY A 13 7.92 59.01 15.11
N ARG A 14 8.03 59.82 14.11
CA ARG A 14 8.34 59.65 12.69
C ARG A 14 9.56 58.75 12.42
N GLY A 15 9.51 57.91 11.34
CA GLY A 15 10.65 57.27 10.72
C GLY A 15 11.54 58.24 9.92
N PRO A 16 12.71 57.83 9.49
CA PRO A 16 13.29 58.30 8.23
C PRO A 16 13.54 57.22 7.20
N ARG A 17 13.42 57.60 5.94
CA ARG A 17 13.84 57.00 4.69
C ARG A 17 15.25 57.51 4.34
N PRO A 18 15.79 57.12 3.14
CA PRO A 18 16.80 56.06 2.92
C PRO A 18 18.11 56.65 2.34
N GLY A 19 19.09 55.73 2.21
CA GLY A 19 20.21 55.97 1.31
C GLY A 19 21.54 56.10 2.03
N GLU A 20 22.40 55.11 1.76
CA GLU A 20 23.76 55.38 1.31
C GLU A 20 24.49 54.01 1.13
N THR A 21 25.02 53.88 -0.05
CA THR A 21 25.97 52.89 -0.51
C THR A 21 27.30 53.03 0.20
N MET A 22 27.93 51.93 0.59
CA MET A 22 29.37 51.89 0.78
C MET A 22 29.99 50.66 0.14
N GLU A 23 31.02 50.94 -0.61
CA GLU A 23 31.80 50.09 -1.46
C GLU A 23 32.74 49.14 -0.69
N THR A 24 33.03 48.12 -1.35
CA THR A 24 34.01 47.05 -1.23
C THR A 24 35.43 47.49 -0.88
N GLU A 25 36.10 46.71 -0.04
CA GLU A 25 37.53 46.45 -0.22
C GLU A 25 37.81 44.94 -0.11
N GLY A 26 38.45 44.43 -1.16
CA GLY A 26 38.86 43.05 -1.28
C GLY A 26 40.20 42.80 -0.58
N VAL A 27 40.36 41.59 -0.11
CA VAL A 27 41.67 41.00 0.15
C VAL A 27 41.68 39.59 -0.45
N SER A 28 42.57 39.41 -1.39
CA SER A 28 42.93 38.13 -2.01
C SER A 28 44.19 37.52 -1.34
N PRO A 29 44.63 36.31 -1.75
CA PRO A 29 44.83 35.18 -0.85
C PRO A 29 46.32 34.82 -0.66
N ASP A 30 46.63 33.98 0.34
CA ASP A 30 47.88 33.22 0.29
C ASP A 30 47.75 31.81 0.88
N SER A 31 48.10 30.90 0.04
CA SER A 31 48.72 29.59 0.10
C SER A 31 48.81 28.83 1.44
N ALA A 32 48.21 27.61 1.45
CA ALA A 32 48.87 26.47 2.13
C ALA A 32 48.53 25.16 1.40
N ALA A 33 49.56 24.53 0.89
CA ALA A 33 49.55 23.24 0.23
C ALA A 33 49.26 22.10 1.19
N GLY A 34 48.32 21.21 0.88
CA GLY A 34 48.04 19.98 1.59
C GLY A 34 47.69 18.85 0.62
N ARG A 35 48.53 17.84 0.63
CA ARG A 35 48.65 16.68 -0.26
C ARG A 35 47.31 15.95 -0.49
N GLY A 36 46.91 15.76 -1.74
CA GLY A 36 45.87 14.84 -2.16
C GLY A 36 46.37 13.37 -2.26
N PRO A 37 45.46 12.40 -2.14
CA PRO A 37 45.79 11.00 -2.33
C PRO A 37 45.85 10.61 -3.82
N ARG A 38 46.75 9.67 -4.12
CA ARG A 38 47.03 9.14 -5.46
C ARG A 38 45.85 8.37 -6.05
N PRO A 39 45.66 8.35 -7.39
CA PRO A 39 44.66 7.54 -8.08
C PRO A 39 45.11 6.08 -8.16
N ARG A 40 44.16 5.16 -8.00
CA ARG A 40 44.29 3.73 -8.27
C ARG A 40 44.20 3.47 -9.76
N GLU A 41 45.06 2.59 -10.21
CA GLU A 41 45.26 2.12 -11.58
C GLU A 41 43.99 1.55 -12.19
N THR A 42 43.69 1.98 -13.43
CA THR A 42 42.70 1.41 -14.32
C THR A 42 43.28 0.19 -15.01
N MET A 43 42.59 -0.94 -14.91
CA MET A 43 42.86 -2.11 -15.75
C MET A 43 42.37 -1.84 -17.18
N GLU A 44 43.30 -1.96 -18.10
CA GLU A 44 43.08 -1.92 -19.55
C GLU A 44 42.29 -3.16 -19.97
N THR A 45 41.21 -2.95 -20.71
CA THR A 45 40.58 -3.98 -21.54
C THR A 45 40.92 -3.68 -22.99
N GLU A 46 41.54 -4.66 -23.62
CA GLU A 46 42.01 -4.62 -25.00
C GLU A 46 40.90 -4.31 -25.98
N GLY A 47 41.18 -3.36 -26.85
CA GLY A 47 40.33 -2.97 -27.97
C GLY A 47 40.42 -3.97 -29.11
N VAL A 48 39.28 -4.37 -29.63
CA VAL A 48 39.18 -5.01 -30.96
C VAL A 48 38.65 -3.98 -31.92
N SER A 49 39.51 -3.62 -32.89
CA SER A 49 39.20 -2.74 -34.03
C SER A 49 38.22 -3.44 -34.98
N PRO A 50 37.29 -2.72 -35.61
CA PRO A 50 36.52 -3.26 -36.72
C PRO A 50 37.27 -2.95 -38.05
N ASP A 51 37.67 -4.00 -38.70
CA ASP A 51 38.21 -3.94 -40.04
C ASP A 51 37.13 -3.74 -41.08
N SER A 52 37.43 -2.85 -42.00
CA SER A 52 36.65 -2.45 -43.15
C SER A 52 36.51 -3.58 -44.20
N ALA A 53 35.27 -3.92 -44.56
CA ALA A 53 35.01 -4.64 -45.82
C ALA A 53 33.90 -3.93 -46.61
N ALA A 54 34.30 -3.14 -47.56
CA ALA A 54 33.47 -2.67 -48.67
C ALA A 54 33.16 -3.85 -49.60
N GLY A 55 31.87 -4.15 -49.83
CA GLY A 55 31.46 -5.21 -50.73
C GLY A 55 30.08 -4.99 -51.33
N ARG A 56 30.06 -4.34 -52.48
CA ARG A 56 29.16 -4.49 -53.66
C ARG A 56 27.66 -4.68 -53.40
N GLY A 57 26.88 -3.69 -53.86
CA GLY A 57 25.43 -3.75 -54.01
C GLY A 57 24.97 -4.84 -55.01
N PRO A 58 23.77 -5.35 -54.83
CA PRO A 58 23.19 -6.35 -55.75
C PRO A 58 22.65 -5.69 -57.02
N ARG A 59 22.81 -6.41 -58.13
CA ARG A 59 22.29 -6.07 -59.47
C ARG A 59 20.75 -6.16 -59.48
N PRO A 60 20.04 -5.38 -60.30
CA PRO A 60 18.60 -5.48 -60.46
C PRO A 60 18.24 -6.62 -61.45
N GLY A 61 17.25 -7.41 -61.02
CA GLY A 61 16.54 -8.28 -61.94
C GLY A 61 16.43 -9.75 -61.46
N GLU A 62 15.52 -10.01 -60.56
CA GLU A 62 14.77 -11.27 -60.52
C GLU A 62 13.46 -10.98 -59.76
N THR A 63 12.38 -10.98 -60.51
CA THR A 63 10.98 -10.94 -59.99
C THR A 63 10.69 -12.26 -59.30
N MET A 64 10.67 -12.26 -57.98
CA MET A 64 10.03 -13.32 -57.21
C MET A 64 8.54 -13.03 -57.11
N GLU A 65 7.75 -13.92 -57.70
CA GLU A 65 6.31 -13.95 -57.54
C GLU A 65 5.97 -14.13 -56.03
N THR A 66 5.37 -13.12 -55.46
CA THR A 66 4.74 -13.24 -54.13
C THR A 66 3.44 -14.02 -54.31
N GLU A 67 3.47 -15.30 -53.96
CA GLU A 67 2.23 -16.02 -53.72
C GLU A 67 1.41 -15.29 -52.65
N GLY A 68 0.22 -14.87 -53.03
CA GLY A 68 -0.75 -14.22 -52.19
C GLY A 68 -1.18 -15.18 -51.07
N VAL A 69 -0.72 -14.89 -49.87
CA VAL A 69 -1.29 -15.52 -48.65
C VAL A 69 -2.62 -14.85 -48.40
N SER A 70 -3.69 -15.58 -48.70
CA SER A 70 -5.05 -15.20 -48.34
C SER A 70 -5.19 -15.06 -46.80
N PRO A 71 -5.90 -14.04 -46.29
CA PRO A 71 -6.10 -13.83 -44.87
C PRO A 71 -7.30 -14.61 -44.35
N ASP A 72 -7.29 -15.92 -44.48
CA ASP A 72 -8.33 -16.77 -43.88
C ASP A 72 -7.75 -18.15 -43.56
N SER A 73 -7.04 -18.25 -42.42
CA SER A 73 -6.82 -19.52 -41.77
C SER A 73 -7.07 -19.37 -40.27
N ALA A 74 -8.16 -19.97 -39.83
CA ALA A 74 -8.51 -20.18 -38.41
C ALA A 74 -7.48 -21.04 -37.64
N ALA A 75 -6.28 -21.21 -38.16
CA ALA A 75 -5.19 -22.08 -37.70
C ALA A 75 -4.20 -21.31 -36.81
N GLY A 76 -4.66 -20.76 -35.67
CA GLY A 76 -3.75 -20.06 -34.76
C GLY A 76 -4.32 -19.72 -33.36
N ARG A 77 -5.53 -20.11 -33.09
CA ARG A 77 -6.24 -19.74 -31.84
C ARG A 77 -5.99 -20.68 -30.65
N GLY A 78 -5.33 -21.80 -30.83
CA GLY A 78 -5.06 -22.79 -29.78
C GLY A 78 -3.65 -22.74 -29.20
N PRO A 79 -3.40 -23.48 -28.10
CA PRO A 79 -2.06 -23.61 -27.52
C PRO A 79 -1.11 -24.33 -28.47
N ARG A 80 0.11 -23.84 -28.58
CA ARG A 80 1.20 -24.51 -29.32
C ARG A 80 1.78 -25.66 -28.48
N PRO A 81 2.48 -26.63 -29.08
CA PRO A 81 3.17 -27.67 -28.33
C PRO A 81 4.08 -27.07 -27.24
N GLY A 82 3.90 -27.50 -25.98
CA GLY A 82 4.65 -27.00 -24.82
C GLY A 82 4.04 -25.79 -24.12
N GLU A 83 2.96 -25.19 -24.64
CA GLU A 83 2.21 -24.13 -23.97
C GLU A 83 1.15 -24.70 -23.02
N SER A 84 0.90 -24.00 -21.93
CA SER A 84 -0.17 -24.29 -20.98
C SER A 84 -1.29 -23.24 -21.08
N VAL A 85 -2.52 -23.67 -20.75
CA VAL A 85 -3.67 -22.75 -20.68
C VAL A 85 -4.00 -22.52 -19.22
N VAL A 86 -4.06 -21.26 -18.80
CA VAL A 86 -4.52 -20.85 -17.47
C VAL A 86 -5.86 -20.16 -17.59
N LYS A 87 -6.85 -20.64 -16.82
CA LYS A 87 -8.16 -19.99 -16.70
C LYS A 87 -8.25 -19.27 -15.37
N GLU A 88 -8.61 -17.98 -15.42
CA GLU A 88 -8.85 -17.17 -14.24
C GLU A 88 -10.00 -16.19 -14.51
N GLY A 89 -11.02 -16.19 -13.64
CA GLY A 89 -12.26 -15.50 -13.92
C GLY A 89 -12.87 -15.95 -15.25
N LYS A 90 -13.17 -15.01 -16.14
CA LYS A 90 -13.65 -15.30 -17.49
C LYS A 90 -12.54 -15.43 -18.54
N ALA A 91 -11.29 -15.11 -18.18
CA ALA A 91 -10.16 -15.13 -19.10
C ALA A 91 -9.54 -16.53 -19.22
N SER A 92 -9.12 -16.88 -20.44
CA SER A 92 -8.34 -18.08 -20.77
C SER A 92 -7.04 -17.65 -21.44
N VAL A 93 -5.90 -17.83 -20.80
CA VAL A 93 -4.63 -17.25 -21.25
C VAL A 93 -3.62 -18.34 -21.58
N LEU A 94 -3.00 -18.22 -22.74
CA LEU A 94 -1.93 -19.08 -23.22
C LEU A 94 -0.62 -18.66 -22.53
N PHE A 95 0.07 -19.60 -21.91
CA PHE A 95 1.39 -19.39 -21.34
C PHE A 95 2.41 -20.20 -22.11
N PRO A 96 3.45 -19.55 -22.65
CA PRO A 96 4.61 -20.27 -23.20
C PRO A 96 5.28 -21.09 -22.08
N GLY A 97 6.11 -22.07 -22.45
CA GLY A 97 6.73 -23.03 -21.52
C GLY A 97 7.35 -22.37 -20.27
N ALA A 98 7.53 -23.13 -19.25
CA ALA A 98 7.69 -22.79 -17.82
C ALA A 98 8.62 -21.63 -17.39
N ASN A 99 9.34 -20.96 -18.30
CA ASN A 99 10.33 -19.92 -17.95
C ASN A 99 10.15 -18.57 -18.67
N GLU A 100 9.17 -18.40 -19.56
CA GLU A 100 9.12 -17.20 -20.40
C GLU A 100 8.19 -16.12 -19.88
N VAL A 101 7.05 -16.45 -19.29
CA VAL A 101 6.11 -15.51 -18.68
C VAL A 101 5.61 -16.05 -17.36
N PHE A 102 5.58 -15.19 -16.37
CA PHE A 102 5.27 -15.56 -14.99
C PHE A 102 3.77 -15.44 -14.70
N TYR A 103 3.16 -16.51 -14.18
CA TYR A 103 1.83 -16.52 -13.58
C TYR A 103 1.92 -16.78 -12.07
N ASN A 104 1.29 -15.92 -11.28
CA ASN A 104 1.16 -16.11 -9.84
C ASN A 104 -0.32 -16.26 -9.45
N PRO A 105 -0.78 -17.46 -9.09
CA PRO A 105 -2.17 -17.69 -8.70
C PRO A 105 -2.57 -16.93 -7.43
N VAL A 106 -1.62 -16.63 -6.53
CA VAL A 106 -1.90 -15.85 -5.32
C VAL A 106 -2.30 -14.40 -5.66
N GLN A 107 -1.91 -13.90 -6.82
CA GLN A 107 -2.31 -12.58 -7.33
C GLN A 107 -3.74 -12.57 -7.92
N GLU A 108 -4.45 -13.68 -7.97
CA GLU A 108 -5.87 -13.72 -8.35
C GLU A 108 -6.69 -12.76 -7.46
N PHE A 109 -6.42 -12.74 -6.15
CA PHE A 109 -7.04 -11.78 -5.23
C PHE A 109 -6.84 -10.32 -5.67
N ASN A 110 -5.63 -9.94 -6.11
CA ASN A 110 -5.35 -8.59 -6.59
C ASN A 110 -6.17 -8.26 -7.85
N ARG A 111 -6.24 -9.21 -8.79
CA ARG A 111 -6.99 -9.02 -10.05
C ARG A 111 -8.49 -8.99 -9.83
N ASP A 112 -9.02 -9.88 -8.98
CA ASP A 112 -10.44 -9.91 -8.58
C ASP A 112 -10.85 -8.60 -7.90
N LEU A 113 -10.07 -8.16 -6.90
CA LEU A 113 -10.32 -6.90 -6.20
C LEU A 113 -10.30 -5.71 -7.16
N THR A 114 -9.37 -5.72 -8.14
CA THR A 114 -9.30 -4.65 -9.14
C THR A 114 -10.53 -4.64 -10.03
N CYS A 115 -11.00 -5.78 -10.52
CA CYS A 115 -12.24 -5.87 -11.29
C CYS A 115 -13.46 -5.40 -10.50
N ALA A 116 -13.53 -5.73 -9.19
CA ALA A 116 -14.60 -5.27 -8.31
C ALA A 116 -14.59 -3.75 -8.12
N VAL A 117 -13.42 -3.17 -7.81
CA VAL A 117 -13.24 -1.72 -7.64
C VAL A 117 -13.53 -0.98 -8.94
N MET A 118 -13.00 -1.45 -10.08
CA MET A 118 -13.25 -0.83 -11.38
C MET A 118 -14.73 -0.87 -11.78
N THR A 119 -15.45 -1.93 -11.42
CA THR A 119 -16.89 -2.02 -11.69
C THR A 119 -17.67 -0.93 -10.94
N GLU A 120 -17.39 -0.73 -9.64
CA GLU A 120 -18.06 0.35 -8.88
C GLU A 120 -17.61 1.74 -9.34
N PHE A 121 -16.32 1.90 -9.68
CA PHE A 121 -15.83 3.15 -10.28
C PHE A 121 -16.50 3.45 -11.62
N ALA A 122 -16.68 2.44 -12.48
CA ALA A 122 -17.44 2.57 -13.73
C ALA A 122 -18.90 2.95 -13.47
N ARG A 123 -19.54 2.31 -12.49
CA ARG A 123 -20.92 2.62 -12.10
C ARG A 123 -21.10 4.10 -11.74
N GLU A 124 -20.23 4.63 -10.87
CA GLU A 124 -20.29 6.04 -10.43
C GLU A 124 -19.96 7.00 -11.58
N THR A 125 -18.91 6.70 -12.35
CA THR A 125 -18.43 7.61 -13.40
C THR A 125 -19.37 7.66 -14.60
N LEU A 126 -19.88 6.49 -15.03
CA LEU A 126 -20.75 6.41 -16.19
C LEU A 126 -22.19 6.87 -15.90
N ALA A 127 -22.66 6.74 -14.66
CA ALA A 127 -23.93 7.34 -14.24
C ALA A 127 -23.92 8.87 -14.46
N GLN A 128 -22.79 9.54 -14.19
CA GLN A 128 -22.61 10.97 -14.48
C GLN A 128 -22.58 11.29 -15.99
N ARG A 129 -22.27 10.29 -16.83
CA ARG A 129 -22.30 10.39 -18.30
C ARG A 129 -23.64 9.91 -18.90
N GLY A 130 -24.66 9.62 -18.07
CA GLY A 130 -25.97 9.12 -18.52
C GLY A 130 -26.00 7.66 -18.98
N VAL A 131 -25.00 6.86 -18.56
CA VAL A 131 -24.88 5.45 -18.92
C VAL A 131 -25.06 4.57 -17.68
N ARG A 132 -25.97 3.60 -17.75
CA ARG A 132 -26.20 2.57 -16.73
C ARG A 132 -25.43 1.31 -17.08
N ILE A 133 -24.61 0.80 -16.16
CA ILE A 133 -23.89 -0.46 -16.36
C ILE A 133 -24.77 -1.66 -15.99
N ILE A 134 -24.59 -2.76 -16.73
CA ILE A 134 -25.25 -4.04 -16.48
C ILE A 134 -24.20 -5.06 -16.07
N VAL A 135 -24.35 -5.61 -14.86
CA VAL A 135 -23.47 -6.66 -14.32
C VAL A 135 -24.24 -7.97 -14.25
N PRO A 136 -23.83 -9.03 -14.95
CA PRO A 136 -24.52 -10.31 -14.91
C PRO A 136 -24.60 -10.89 -13.48
N GLY A 137 -25.81 -11.32 -13.09
CA GLY A 137 -26.10 -11.87 -11.76
C GLY A 137 -26.30 -10.83 -10.65
N GLU A 138 -26.22 -9.55 -10.95
CA GLU A 138 -26.56 -8.48 -10.01
C GLU A 138 -28.05 -8.13 -10.10
N LYS A 139 -28.73 -7.99 -8.94
CA LYS A 139 -30.07 -7.40 -8.91
C LYS A 139 -29.97 -5.91 -9.25
N ASP A 140 -30.96 -5.39 -9.95
CA ASP A 140 -30.98 -3.98 -10.35
C ASP A 140 -30.72 -3.03 -9.18
N ARG A 141 -29.57 -2.38 -9.20
CA ARG A 141 -29.23 -1.29 -8.27
C ARG A 141 -29.57 0.03 -8.93
N VAL A 142 -30.63 0.67 -8.47
CA VAL A 142 -30.98 2.04 -8.88
C VAL A 142 -30.00 2.99 -8.19
N VAL A 143 -29.11 3.62 -8.96
CA VAL A 143 -28.33 4.76 -8.49
C VAL A 143 -29.24 5.98 -8.51
N VAL A 144 -29.72 6.41 -7.35
CA VAL A 144 -30.40 7.70 -7.21
C VAL A 144 -29.30 8.77 -7.30
N SER A 145 -29.18 9.43 -8.45
CA SER A 145 -28.39 10.65 -8.57
C SER A 145 -29.11 11.76 -7.80
N LEU A 146 -28.57 12.13 -6.64
CA LEU A 146 -28.93 13.37 -6.00
C LEU A 146 -28.35 14.50 -6.85
N THR A 147 -29.12 15.04 -7.76
CA THR A 147 -28.87 16.34 -8.37
C THR A 147 -28.93 17.38 -7.26
N GLU A 148 -27.85 18.16 -7.13
CA GLU A 148 -27.77 19.33 -6.24
C GLU A 148 -28.69 20.45 -6.74
N GLU A 149 -29.99 20.31 -6.52
CA GLU A 149 -30.98 21.39 -6.64
C GLU A 149 -31.89 21.37 -5.42
N GLU A 150 -31.32 21.71 -4.26
CA GLU A 150 -32.09 22.20 -3.10
C GLU A 150 -31.16 22.94 -2.12
N LYS A 151 -30.71 24.12 -2.53
CA LYS A 151 -30.26 25.16 -1.60
C LYS A 151 -30.67 26.53 -2.11
N ASN A 152 -31.97 26.81 -2.07
CA ASN A 152 -32.51 28.16 -1.93
C ASN A 152 -34.02 28.06 -1.63
N GLY A 153 -34.35 28.01 -0.39
CA GLY A 153 -35.69 28.12 0.13
C GLY A 153 -35.61 28.76 1.51
N LYS A 154 -35.90 30.05 1.54
CA LYS A 154 -36.02 30.84 2.77
C LYS A 154 -37.14 30.30 3.65
N GLU A 155 -36.89 30.34 4.94
CA GLU A 155 -37.88 30.31 6.02
C GLU A 155 -39.02 31.30 5.75
N THR A 156 -40.27 30.85 5.88
CA THR A 156 -41.40 31.65 6.42
C THR A 156 -42.42 30.68 7.01
N GLU A 157 -42.71 30.91 8.26
CA GLU A 157 -43.72 30.24 9.07
C GLU A 157 -45.14 30.70 8.70
N GLN A 158 -46.08 29.82 9.07
CA GLN A 158 -47.46 30.01 9.57
C GLN A 158 -48.60 30.19 8.57
N ALA A 159 -49.54 29.33 8.69
CA ALA A 159 -50.93 29.44 9.13
C ALA A 159 -51.98 28.72 8.26
N GLU A 160 -52.64 27.77 8.89
CA GLU A 160 -54.06 27.39 8.96
C GLU A 160 -54.96 27.28 7.72
N GLU A 161 -55.53 26.05 7.60
CA GLU A 161 -56.94 25.64 7.34
C GLU A 161 -57.79 26.39 6.29
N GLU A 162 -58.29 25.68 5.30
CA GLU A 162 -59.70 25.25 5.19
C GLU A 162 -60.03 24.56 3.84
N ARG A 163 -60.85 23.55 3.96
CA ARG A 163 -61.67 22.75 3.05
C ARG A 163 -61.96 23.27 1.64
N GLY A 164 -61.95 22.34 0.70
CA GLY A 164 -62.64 22.45 -0.57
C GLY A 164 -62.47 21.23 -1.45
N GLU A 165 -63.43 20.28 -1.38
CA GLU A 165 -63.64 19.21 -2.36
C GLU A 165 -64.01 19.82 -3.70
N THR A 166 -63.36 19.41 -4.80
CA THR A 166 -63.99 19.26 -6.11
C THR A 166 -63.21 18.32 -7.03
N GLU A 167 -63.97 17.53 -7.70
CA GLU A 167 -63.77 16.43 -8.61
C GLU A 167 -62.71 16.59 -9.72
N GLY A 168 -62.09 15.43 -10.05
CA GLY A 168 -62.04 14.92 -11.40
C GLY A 168 -61.07 15.57 -12.39
N GLY A 169 -59.87 14.94 -12.47
CA GLY A 169 -58.97 15.20 -13.59
C GLY A 169 -57.77 14.28 -13.52
N THR A 170 -57.91 13.07 -14.04
CA THR A 170 -56.80 12.13 -14.28
C THR A 170 -55.88 12.74 -15.33
N VAL A 171 -54.90 13.52 -14.90
CA VAL A 171 -53.73 13.84 -15.72
C VAL A 171 -52.70 12.76 -15.41
N GLN A 172 -52.64 11.78 -16.29
CA GLN A 172 -51.48 10.90 -16.39
C GLN A 172 -50.29 11.79 -16.77
N GLU A 173 -49.49 12.20 -15.78
CA GLU A 173 -48.14 12.63 -16.01
C GLU A 173 -47.35 11.41 -16.50
N GLU A 174 -47.26 11.27 -17.81
CA GLU A 174 -46.22 10.49 -18.47
C GLU A 174 -44.89 11.09 -18.04
N ARG A 175 -44.33 10.59 -16.92
CA ARG A 175 -42.91 10.72 -16.65
C ARG A 175 -42.17 10.06 -17.81
N LYS A 176 -41.70 10.87 -18.76
CA LYS A 176 -40.72 10.46 -19.76
C LYS A 176 -39.55 9.87 -18.97
N GLN A 177 -39.52 8.54 -18.84
CA GLN A 177 -38.34 7.82 -18.42
C GLN A 177 -37.25 8.18 -19.44
N ALA A 178 -36.29 8.99 -19.03
CA ALA A 178 -35.11 9.21 -19.85
C ALA A 178 -34.52 7.82 -20.13
N GLU A 179 -34.46 7.41 -21.38
CA GLU A 179 -33.84 6.17 -21.83
C GLU A 179 -32.34 6.27 -21.50
N PHE A 180 -31.95 5.69 -20.38
CA PHE A 180 -30.55 5.56 -20.05
C PHE A 180 -29.89 4.59 -21.02
N LYS A 181 -28.82 5.02 -21.67
CA LYS A 181 -27.95 4.09 -22.40
C LYS A 181 -27.45 3.03 -21.45
N THR A 182 -27.43 1.79 -21.87
CA THR A 182 -26.93 0.67 -21.08
C THR A 182 -25.59 0.18 -21.61
N ALA A 183 -24.70 -0.30 -20.71
CA ALA A 183 -23.41 -0.86 -21.08
C ALA A 183 -23.18 -2.19 -20.35
N ALA A 184 -23.08 -3.27 -21.13
CA ALA A 184 -22.84 -4.62 -20.61
C ALA A 184 -21.35 -4.98 -20.60
N VAL A 185 -21.03 -6.11 -19.96
CA VAL A 185 -19.65 -6.67 -19.97
C VAL A 185 -19.35 -7.26 -21.35
N GLY A 186 -18.11 -7.07 -21.82
CA GLY A 186 -17.67 -7.60 -23.11
C GLY A 186 -18.10 -6.77 -24.31
N GLU A 187 -18.88 -5.70 -24.11
CA GLU A 187 -19.36 -4.81 -25.15
C GLU A 187 -18.62 -3.47 -25.11
N ARG A 188 -18.39 -2.88 -26.29
CA ARG A 188 -17.79 -1.56 -26.40
C ARG A 188 -18.85 -0.49 -26.13
N CYS A 189 -18.56 0.42 -25.20
CA CYS A 189 -19.36 1.57 -24.88
C CYS A 189 -18.65 2.84 -25.34
N GLU A 190 -19.26 3.64 -26.22
CA GLU A 190 -18.61 4.84 -26.78
C GLU A 190 -18.37 5.93 -25.72
N GLU A 191 -19.27 6.09 -24.75
CA GLU A 191 -19.11 6.97 -23.58
C GLU A 191 -18.32 6.32 -22.44
N GLY A 192 -17.85 5.07 -22.65
CA GLY A 192 -17.21 4.21 -21.67
C GLY A 192 -15.81 4.66 -21.27
N LEU A 193 -15.22 3.90 -20.37
CA LEU A 193 -13.91 4.16 -19.80
C LEU A 193 -12.78 3.73 -20.75
N CYS A 194 -11.76 4.60 -20.87
CA CYS A 194 -10.48 4.27 -21.47
C CYS A 194 -9.52 3.79 -20.36
N VAL A 195 -9.05 2.55 -20.48
CA VAL A 195 -8.19 1.88 -19.48
C VAL A 195 -6.81 1.65 -20.05
N LEU A 196 -5.77 1.89 -19.24
CA LEU A 196 -4.39 1.48 -19.52
C LEU A 196 -3.92 0.48 -18.47
N GLU A 197 -3.47 -0.70 -18.88
CA GLU A 197 -2.56 -1.55 -18.11
C GLU A 197 -1.14 -1.29 -18.59
N GLY A 198 -0.32 -0.61 -17.77
CA GLY A 198 1.00 -0.12 -18.19
C GLY A 198 2.05 -1.22 -18.35
N LEU A 199 1.88 -2.37 -17.69
CA LEU A 199 2.85 -3.46 -17.56
C LEU A 199 2.10 -4.80 -17.62
N ALA A 200 1.60 -5.16 -18.81
CA ALA A 200 0.56 -6.17 -18.95
C ALA A 200 1.06 -7.64 -19.03
N ALA A 201 2.36 -7.85 -19.25
CA ALA A 201 3.00 -9.19 -19.31
C ALA A 201 2.28 -10.19 -20.26
N SER A 202 1.38 -11.02 -19.73
CA SER A 202 0.58 -11.96 -20.53
C SER A 202 -0.74 -11.38 -21.05
N GLY A 203 -1.12 -10.17 -20.60
CA GLY A 203 -2.42 -9.57 -20.88
C GLY A 203 -3.58 -10.10 -20.03
N LEU A 204 -3.33 -11.02 -19.08
CA LEU A 204 -4.38 -11.65 -18.28
C LEU A 204 -5.33 -10.63 -17.62
N ARG A 205 -4.77 -9.59 -16.97
CA ARG A 205 -5.56 -8.56 -16.29
C ARG A 205 -6.37 -7.73 -17.27
N SER A 206 -5.77 -7.27 -18.38
CA SER A 206 -6.46 -6.53 -19.44
C SER A 206 -7.60 -7.33 -20.08
N ILE A 207 -7.37 -8.63 -20.31
CA ILE A 207 -8.42 -9.54 -20.85
C ILE A 207 -9.56 -9.70 -19.84
N ARG A 208 -9.23 -9.84 -18.55
CA ARG A 208 -10.26 -9.86 -17.49
C ARG A 208 -11.05 -8.55 -17.43
N PHE A 209 -10.38 -7.40 -17.59
CA PHE A 209 -11.10 -6.13 -17.69
C PHE A 209 -12.10 -6.14 -18.84
N ALA A 210 -11.66 -6.53 -20.05
CA ALA A 210 -12.53 -6.59 -21.22
C ALA A 210 -13.72 -7.54 -21.05
N LEU A 211 -13.55 -8.66 -20.36
CA LEU A 211 -14.60 -9.69 -20.19
C LEU A 211 -15.46 -9.51 -18.94
N GLU A 212 -15.01 -8.76 -17.93
CA GLU A 212 -15.63 -8.74 -16.60
C GLU A 212 -16.07 -7.34 -16.14
N VAL A 213 -15.48 -6.26 -16.69
CA VAL A 213 -15.82 -4.88 -16.32
C VAL A 213 -16.74 -4.28 -17.38
N PRO A 214 -17.95 -3.84 -17.02
CA PRO A 214 -18.87 -3.23 -17.97
C PRO A 214 -18.50 -1.77 -18.24
N GLY A 215 -18.97 -1.25 -19.38
CA GLY A 215 -18.84 0.16 -19.71
C GLY A 215 -17.44 0.58 -20.12
N LEU A 216 -16.71 -0.28 -20.81
CA LEU A 216 -15.39 0.04 -21.36
C LEU A 216 -15.52 0.56 -22.80
N LYS A 217 -14.78 1.63 -23.10
CA LYS A 217 -14.56 2.11 -24.47
C LYS A 217 -13.37 1.41 -25.11
N ARG A 218 -12.28 1.28 -24.36
CA ARG A 218 -11.01 0.71 -24.82
C ARG A 218 -10.15 0.29 -23.64
N VAL A 219 -9.46 -0.84 -23.79
CA VAL A 219 -8.37 -1.28 -22.91
C VAL A 219 -7.07 -1.27 -23.70
N THR A 220 -6.08 -0.53 -23.26
CA THR A 220 -4.72 -0.53 -23.80
C THR A 220 -3.86 -1.41 -22.90
N ALA A 221 -3.41 -2.56 -23.42
CA ALA A 221 -2.47 -3.45 -22.75
C ALA A 221 -1.07 -3.20 -23.25
N ASN A 222 -0.20 -2.62 -22.42
CA ASN A 222 1.16 -2.25 -22.80
C ASN A 222 2.19 -3.11 -22.08
N ASP A 223 3.25 -3.50 -22.79
CA ASP A 223 4.46 -4.03 -22.17
C ASP A 223 5.70 -3.56 -22.95
N PHE A 224 6.81 -3.35 -22.23
CA PHE A 224 8.09 -2.98 -22.84
C PHE A 224 8.71 -4.13 -23.64
N SER A 225 8.43 -5.37 -23.26
CA SER A 225 8.93 -6.56 -23.94
C SER A 225 8.13 -6.88 -25.20
N ALA A 226 8.78 -6.93 -26.36
CA ALA A 226 8.14 -7.35 -27.61
C ALA A 226 7.53 -8.75 -27.52
N LYS A 227 8.21 -9.70 -26.85
CA LYS A 227 7.67 -11.04 -26.61
C LYS A 227 6.39 -11.04 -25.77
N ALA A 228 6.30 -10.14 -24.78
CA ALA A 228 5.09 -9.97 -23.99
C ALA A 228 3.97 -9.35 -24.85
N ALA A 229 4.27 -8.34 -25.66
CA ALA A 229 3.31 -7.71 -26.56
C ALA A 229 2.75 -8.73 -27.59
N ASP A 230 3.58 -9.56 -28.17
CA ASP A 230 3.14 -10.65 -29.06
C ASP A 230 2.22 -11.63 -28.34
N LEU A 231 2.57 -11.99 -27.10
CA LEU A 231 1.75 -12.87 -26.28
C LEU A 231 0.40 -12.24 -25.90
N ILE A 232 0.40 -10.94 -25.54
CA ILE A 232 -0.84 -10.17 -25.27
C ILE A 232 -1.73 -10.22 -26.51
N THR A 233 -1.18 -9.97 -27.71
CA THR A 233 -1.95 -9.99 -28.96
C THR A 233 -2.56 -11.35 -29.22
N ARG A 234 -1.79 -12.43 -29.06
CA ARG A 234 -2.30 -13.81 -29.21
C ARG A 234 -3.42 -14.12 -28.20
N ASN A 235 -3.23 -13.73 -26.94
CA ASN A 235 -4.21 -13.94 -25.88
C ASN A 235 -5.48 -13.12 -26.10
N THR A 236 -5.36 -11.91 -26.66
CA THR A 236 -6.49 -11.06 -27.06
C THR A 236 -7.34 -11.76 -28.13
N HIS A 237 -6.71 -12.32 -29.16
CA HIS A 237 -7.39 -13.11 -30.18
C HIS A 237 -8.00 -14.39 -29.61
N HIS A 238 -7.29 -15.10 -28.72
CA HIS A 238 -7.77 -16.33 -28.10
C HIS A 238 -9.07 -16.11 -27.28
N ASN A 239 -9.23 -14.93 -26.66
CA ASN A 239 -10.40 -14.56 -25.86
C ASN A 239 -11.46 -13.78 -26.67
N ASN A 240 -11.27 -13.55 -27.97
CA ASN A 240 -12.18 -12.79 -28.84
C ASN A 240 -12.49 -11.37 -28.36
N VAL A 241 -11.51 -10.67 -27.75
CA VAL A 241 -11.68 -9.30 -27.21
C VAL A 241 -10.93 -8.21 -27.99
N THR A 242 -10.59 -8.48 -29.27
CA THR A 242 -9.89 -7.54 -30.14
C THR A 242 -10.64 -6.25 -30.41
N HIS A 243 -11.98 -6.25 -30.27
CA HIS A 243 -12.84 -5.07 -30.41
C HIS A 243 -12.74 -4.10 -29.23
N LEU A 244 -12.27 -4.57 -28.05
CA LEU A 244 -12.11 -3.77 -26.83
C LEU A 244 -10.64 -3.56 -26.45
N LEU A 245 -9.74 -4.52 -26.75
CA LEU A 245 -8.37 -4.54 -26.26
C LEU A 245 -7.39 -4.32 -27.41
N GLU A 246 -6.55 -3.31 -27.24
CA GLU A 246 -5.42 -3.01 -28.12
C GLU A 246 -4.08 -3.26 -27.41
N THR A 247 -3.12 -3.84 -28.12
CA THR A 247 -1.78 -4.11 -27.59
C THR A 247 -0.81 -2.98 -27.99
N GLN A 248 0.05 -2.58 -27.05
CA GLN A 248 1.14 -1.65 -27.27
C GLN A 248 2.46 -2.28 -26.82
N ASN A 249 3.56 -1.99 -27.55
CA ASN A 249 4.92 -2.37 -27.18
C ASN A 249 5.76 -1.12 -26.97
N ARG A 250 5.69 -0.52 -25.77
CA ARG A 250 6.28 0.79 -25.50
C ARG A 250 6.76 0.91 -24.05
N ASP A 251 7.64 1.87 -23.80
CA ASP A 251 7.90 2.34 -22.43
C ASP A 251 6.61 2.94 -21.85
N ALA A 252 6.20 2.45 -20.68
CA ALA A 252 4.94 2.84 -20.04
C ALA A 252 4.91 4.31 -19.65
N SER A 253 6.04 4.88 -19.20
CA SER A 253 6.12 6.29 -18.83
C SER A 253 5.99 7.19 -20.05
N MET A 254 6.67 6.85 -21.14
CA MET A 254 6.58 7.60 -22.39
C MET A 254 5.18 7.52 -22.99
N LEU A 255 4.54 6.36 -22.97
CA LEU A 255 3.15 6.19 -23.41
C LEU A 255 2.19 7.11 -22.63
N MET A 256 2.36 7.18 -21.31
CA MET A 256 1.56 8.04 -20.44
C MET A 256 1.83 9.54 -20.69
N TYR A 257 3.08 9.96 -20.87
CA TYR A 257 3.40 11.35 -21.21
C TYR A 257 2.82 11.77 -22.56
N GLU A 258 2.86 10.90 -23.57
CA GLU A 258 2.23 11.16 -24.86
C GLU A 258 0.71 11.27 -24.76
N ALA A 259 0.06 10.41 -23.97
CA ALA A 259 -1.38 10.47 -23.74
C ALA A 259 -1.79 11.83 -23.16
N ARG A 260 -1.01 12.37 -22.21
CA ARG A 260 -1.18 13.73 -21.70
C ARG A 260 -1.02 14.77 -22.81
N GLY A 261 0.07 14.69 -23.58
CA GLY A 261 0.39 15.67 -24.62
C GLY A 261 -0.67 15.74 -25.73
N LYS A 262 -1.25 14.59 -26.08
CA LYS A 262 -2.33 14.48 -27.08
C LYS A 262 -3.73 14.73 -26.51
N ASN A 263 -3.86 15.08 -25.23
CA ASN A 263 -5.10 15.20 -24.48
C ASN A 263 -6.00 13.93 -24.56
N ALA A 264 -5.35 12.75 -24.67
CA ALA A 264 -5.99 11.44 -24.79
C ALA A 264 -5.77 10.64 -23.48
N ARG A 265 -6.10 11.28 -22.34
CA ARG A 265 -5.90 10.69 -21.01
C ARG A 265 -6.76 9.45 -20.81
N TYR A 266 -6.33 8.61 -19.88
CA TYR A 266 -7.03 7.39 -19.49
C TYR A 266 -7.91 7.64 -18.26
N ASP A 267 -9.11 7.06 -18.26
CA ASP A 267 -10.01 7.09 -17.09
C ASP A 267 -9.49 6.19 -15.95
N VAL A 268 -8.81 5.10 -16.32
CA VAL A 268 -8.18 4.18 -15.37
C VAL A 268 -6.77 3.83 -15.85
N ILE A 269 -5.79 3.90 -14.94
CA ILE A 269 -4.42 3.43 -15.20
C ILE A 269 -4.07 2.39 -14.14
N ASP A 270 -3.74 1.17 -14.57
CA ASP A 270 -3.25 0.09 -13.72
C ASP A 270 -1.74 -0.10 -13.88
N LEU A 271 -1.02 -0.03 -12.76
CA LEU A 271 0.43 -0.22 -12.68
C LEU A 271 0.73 -1.34 -11.68
N ASP A 272 1.17 -2.48 -12.19
CA ASP A 272 1.59 -3.65 -11.38
C ASP A 272 3.03 -4.07 -11.71
N PRO A 273 4.03 -3.22 -11.41
CA PRO A 273 5.43 -3.51 -11.68
C PRO A 273 5.99 -4.58 -10.75
N TYR A 274 7.02 -5.27 -11.19
CA TYR A 274 7.89 -5.98 -10.28
C TYR A 274 8.67 -4.99 -9.42
N GLY A 275 8.45 -5.00 -8.09
CA GLY A 275 9.15 -4.15 -7.15
C GLY A 275 8.50 -2.78 -6.98
N SER A 276 9.13 -1.74 -7.52
CA SER A 276 8.79 -0.34 -7.26
C SER A 276 7.97 0.31 -8.37
N PRO A 277 6.83 0.94 -8.07
CA PRO A 277 6.10 1.76 -9.03
C PRO A 277 6.69 3.18 -9.20
N ALA A 278 7.69 3.57 -8.42
CA ALA A 278 8.21 4.94 -8.37
C ALA A 278 8.54 5.57 -9.74
N PRO A 279 9.14 4.84 -10.72
CA PRO A 279 9.44 5.40 -12.04
C PRO A 279 8.22 5.82 -12.85
N PHE A 280 7.05 5.25 -12.57
CA PHE A 280 5.83 5.44 -13.36
C PHE A 280 4.88 6.48 -12.75
N LEU A 281 5.04 6.82 -11.46
CA LEU A 281 4.04 7.61 -10.71
C LEU A 281 3.86 9.02 -11.26
N ASP A 282 4.93 9.69 -11.70
CA ASP A 282 4.85 11.05 -12.25
C ASP A 282 4.06 11.08 -13.56
N ALA A 283 4.38 10.17 -14.48
CA ALA A 283 3.64 10.04 -15.72
C ALA A 283 2.17 9.67 -15.50
N ALA A 284 1.90 8.79 -14.54
CA ALA A 284 0.55 8.33 -14.23
C ALA A 284 -0.35 9.45 -13.70
N VAL A 285 0.13 10.28 -12.75
CA VAL A 285 -0.68 11.40 -12.23
C VAL A 285 -0.97 12.46 -13.29
N GLN A 286 -0.19 12.53 -14.36
CA GLN A 286 -0.42 13.43 -15.49
C GLN A 286 -1.34 12.86 -16.56
N ALA A 287 -1.24 11.54 -16.81
CA ALA A 287 -1.97 10.84 -17.87
C ALA A 287 -3.37 10.40 -17.48
N VAL A 288 -3.68 10.30 -16.20
CA VAL A 288 -5.04 9.98 -15.74
C VAL A 288 -5.98 11.17 -15.96
N SER A 289 -7.24 10.90 -16.38
CA SER A 289 -8.27 11.93 -16.63
C SER A 289 -8.69 12.63 -15.34
N GLU A 290 -9.49 13.70 -15.44
CA GLU A 290 -10.07 14.37 -14.27
C GLU A 290 -11.02 13.43 -13.54
N GLY A 291 -10.79 13.24 -12.23
CA GLY A 291 -11.54 12.29 -11.42
C GLY A 291 -11.26 10.82 -11.76
N GLY A 292 -10.27 10.54 -12.61
CA GLY A 292 -9.89 9.20 -13.03
C GLY A 292 -9.15 8.41 -11.93
N LEU A 293 -9.04 7.11 -12.12
CA LEU A 293 -8.57 6.13 -11.14
C LEU A 293 -7.15 5.66 -11.44
N LEU A 294 -6.27 5.71 -10.46
CA LEU A 294 -4.98 5.02 -10.45
C LEU A 294 -5.07 3.76 -9.60
N CYS A 295 -4.66 2.63 -10.14
CA CYS A 295 -4.56 1.34 -9.47
C CYS A 295 -3.07 0.96 -9.40
N ILE A 296 -2.46 1.02 -8.23
CA ILE A 296 -1.00 0.90 -8.11
C ILE A 296 -0.63 -0.20 -7.13
N THR A 297 0.16 -1.17 -7.62
CA THR A 297 0.79 -2.21 -6.79
C THR A 297 2.24 -1.87 -6.50
N CYS A 298 2.70 -2.17 -5.30
CA CYS A 298 4.11 -2.12 -4.93
C CYS A 298 4.49 -3.39 -4.16
N THR A 299 5.49 -4.10 -4.65
CA THR A 299 6.07 -5.29 -3.98
C THR A 299 7.42 -4.99 -3.31
N ASP A 300 7.85 -3.73 -3.29
CA ASP A 300 9.13 -3.26 -2.74
C ASP A 300 9.09 -3.12 -1.20
N MET A 301 8.43 -4.08 -0.55
CA MET A 301 8.23 -4.07 0.90
C MET A 301 9.53 -4.16 1.71
N ALA A 302 10.61 -4.71 1.14
CA ALA A 302 11.90 -4.73 1.79
C ALA A 302 12.45 -3.32 2.05
N VAL A 303 12.24 -2.40 1.11
CA VAL A 303 12.60 -0.98 1.22
C VAL A 303 11.62 -0.24 2.13
N MET A 304 10.32 -0.48 1.94
CA MET A 304 9.27 0.24 2.66
C MET A 304 9.08 -0.20 4.12
N ALA A 305 9.56 -1.40 4.50
CA ALA A 305 9.48 -1.91 5.86
C ALA A 305 10.62 -1.43 6.79
N GLY A 306 11.44 -0.50 6.34
CA GLY A 306 12.48 0.14 7.16
C GLY A 306 13.83 -0.55 7.16
N ASN A 307 14.11 -1.44 6.21
CA ASN A 307 15.44 -2.05 6.10
C ASN A 307 16.43 -1.14 5.32
N SER A 308 15.92 -0.23 4.49
CA SER A 308 16.70 0.68 3.64
C SER A 308 15.96 2.03 3.54
N GLY A 309 15.97 2.80 4.64
CA GLY A 309 15.25 4.08 4.73
C GLY A 309 15.76 5.12 3.71
N GLU A 310 17.06 5.14 3.44
CA GLU A 310 17.72 5.99 2.44
C GLU A 310 17.26 5.66 1.01
N THR A 311 17.14 4.38 0.70
CA THR A 311 16.60 3.91 -0.60
C THR A 311 15.10 4.22 -0.72
N CYS A 312 14.36 4.11 0.38
CA CYS A 312 12.96 4.51 0.42
C CYS A 312 12.81 6.01 0.15
N TYR A 313 13.65 6.82 0.77
CA TYR A 313 13.65 8.27 0.53
C TYR A 313 13.95 8.61 -0.92
N SER A 314 14.98 8.02 -1.54
CA SER A 314 15.34 8.29 -2.94
C SER A 314 14.23 7.92 -3.92
N LYS A 315 13.45 6.85 -3.66
CA LYS A 315 12.37 6.40 -4.54
C LYS A 315 11.05 7.14 -4.30
N TYR A 316 10.70 7.37 -3.04
CA TYR A 316 9.35 7.78 -2.65
C TYR A 316 9.29 9.13 -1.91
N GLY A 317 10.44 9.76 -1.65
CA GLY A 317 10.51 11.02 -0.90
C GLY A 317 10.18 10.89 0.59
N SER A 318 10.30 9.68 1.16
CA SER A 318 9.93 9.36 2.53
C SER A 318 10.90 8.36 3.15
N ILE A 319 11.31 8.58 4.40
CA ILE A 319 12.16 7.65 5.15
C ILE A 319 11.26 6.60 5.81
N SER A 320 11.45 5.33 5.46
CA SER A 320 10.79 4.21 6.14
C SER A 320 11.49 3.85 7.44
N ILE A 321 10.71 3.39 8.45
CA ILE A 321 11.23 3.00 9.76
C ILE A 321 10.94 1.51 10.00
N LYS A 322 11.88 0.82 10.61
CA LYS A 322 11.68 -0.56 11.06
C LYS A 322 10.76 -0.58 12.28
N SER A 323 9.47 -0.68 12.05
CA SER A 323 8.42 -0.67 13.06
C SER A 323 7.42 -1.80 12.86
N ARG A 324 6.56 -2.03 13.84
CA ARG A 324 5.50 -3.05 13.72
C ARG A 324 4.35 -2.62 12.83
N TYR A 325 4.18 -1.31 12.64
CA TYR A 325 3.19 -0.73 11.74
C TYR A 325 3.73 -0.48 10.30
N CYS A 326 4.86 -1.09 9.93
CA CYS A 326 5.51 -0.86 8.64
C CYS A 326 4.61 -1.13 7.43
N HIS A 327 3.64 -2.02 7.51
CA HIS A 327 2.69 -2.30 6.44
C HIS A 327 1.75 -1.13 6.15
N GLU A 328 1.17 -0.51 7.17
CA GLU A 328 0.35 0.69 6.98
C GLU A 328 1.22 1.90 6.64
N MET A 329 2.41 2.02 7.24
CA MET A 329 3.37 3.06 6.88
C MET A 329 3.73 2.99 5.39
N ALA A 330 3.90 1.79 4.81
CA ALA A 330 4.16 1.60 3.40
C ALA A 330 3.03 2.14 2.51
N LEU A 331 1.76 1.87 2.86
CA LEU A 331 0.59 2.45 2.18
C LEU A 331 0.63 3.98 2.21
N ARG A 332 0.93 4.55 3.37
CA ARG A 332 0.98 5.99 3.58
C ARG A 332 2.17 6.66 2.88
N ILE A 333 3.29 5.95 2.71
CA ILE A 333 4.45 6.38 1.92
C ILE A 333 4.09 6.47 0.42
N ILE A 334 3.42 5.47 -0.14
CA ILE A 334 2.98 5.52 -1.55
C ILE A 334 1.98 6.65 -1.78
N LEU A 335 1.02 6.83 -0.89
CA LEU A 335 0.03 7.92 -0.99
C LEU A 335 0.71 9.30 -0.89
N HIS A 336 1.67 9.47 0.04
CA HIS A 336 2.51 10.66 0.11
C HIS A 336 3.22 10.92 -1.23
N SER A 337 3.87 9.91 -1.78
CA SER A 337 4.62 9.99 -3.03
C SER A 337 3.73 10.36 -4.22
N LEU A 338 2.50 9.84 -4.27
CA LEU A 338 1.50 10.19 -5.28
C LEU A 338 1.01 11.64 -5.13
N ASP A 339 0.65 12.05 -3.91
CA ASP A 339 0.14 13.40 -3.65
C ASP A 339 1.19 14.46 -4.01
N GLN A 340 2.46 14.24 -3.64
CA GLN A 340 3.55 15.15 -3.98
C GLN A 340 3.73 15.33 -5.50
N ARG A 341 3.68 14.24 -6.27
CA ARG A 341 3.79 14.30 -7.72
C ARG A 341 2.57 14.97 -8.36
N ALA A 342 1.38 14.67 -7.87
CA ALA A 342 0.14 15.27 -8.36
C ALA A 342 0.09 16.79 -8.09
N ASN A 343 0.54 17.23 -6.92
CA ASN A 343 0.51 18.61 -6.48
C ASN A 343 1.31 19.56 -7.40
N VAL A 344 2.41 19.07 -8.01
CA VAL A 344 3.20 19.84 -8.98
C VAL A 344 2.34 20.29 -10.18
N TYR A 345 1.31 19.52 -10.52
CA TYR A 345 0.38 19.77 -11.63
C TYR A 345 -0.96 20.33 -11.16
N GLN A 346 -1.03 20.90 -9.95
CA GLN A 346 -2.25 21.41 -9.32
C GLN A 346 -3.34 20.34 -9.16
N ARG A 347 -2.92 19.07 -9.11
CA ARG A 347 -3.77 17.92 -8.87
C ARG A 347 -3.56 17.39 -7.45
N TYR A 348 -4.56 16.72 -6.92
CA TYR A 348 -4.53 16.10 -5.59
C TYR A 348 -5.14 14.70 -5.65
N ILE A 349 -4.80 13.88 -4.67
CA ILE A 349 -5.29 12.52 -4.56
C ILE A 349 -6.46 12.42 -3.59
N GLN A 350 -7.35 11.47 -3.89
CA GLN A 350 -8.42 10.99 -3.02
C GLN A 350 -8.30 9.45 -2.96
N PRO A 351 -7.74 8.89 -1.87
CA PRO A 351 -7.67 7.45 -1.70
C PRO A 351 -9.07 6.84 -1.58
N LEU A 352 -9.39 5.85 -2.43
CA LEU A 352 -10.64 5.10 -2.37
C LEU A 352 -10.47 3.83 -1.54
N LEU A 353 -9.37 3.11 -1.75
CA LEU A 353 -9.04 1.89 -1.04
C LEU A 353 -7.53 1.67 -1.04
N SER A 354 -6.94 1.36 0.10
CA SER A 354 -5.51 1.08 0.22
C SER A 354 -5.31 -0.17 1.07
N VAL A 355 -4.83 -1.26 0.49
CA VAL A 355 -4.71 -2.54 1.19
C VAL A 355 -3.27 -3.06 1.19
N SER A 356 -2.85 -3.58 2.35
CA SER A 356 -1.63 -4.36 2.48
C SER A 356 -2.00 -5.83 2.53
N VAL A 357 -1.55 -6.60 1.54
CA VAL A 357 -1.94 -7.99 1.36
C VAL A 357 -0.71 -8.84 1.12
N ASP A 358 -0.52 -9.85 1.92
CA ASP A 358 0.58 -10.82 1.82
C ASP A 358 1.97 -10.14 1.74
N PHE A 359 2.51 -10.00 0.53
CA PHE A 359 3.86 -9.46 0.27
C PHE A 359 3.84 -8.16 -0.54
N TYR A 360 2.68 -7.57 -0.79
CA TYR A 360 2.53 -6.33 -1.57
C TYR A 360 1.53 -5.38 -0.92
N ILE A 361 1.59 -4.15 -1.37
CA ILE A 361 0.54 -3.15 -1.11
C ILE A 361 -0.14 -2.78 -2.42
N ARG A 362 -1.45 -2.50 -2.35
CA ARG A 362 -2.28 -2.07 -3.47
C ARG A 362 -3.08 -0.84 -3.07
N VAL A 363 -3.01 0.22 -3.88
CA VAL A 363 -3.79 1.44 -3.65
C VAL A 363 -4.64 1.76 -4.88
N PHE A 364 -5.86 2.21 -4.63
CA PHE A 364 -6.83 2.71 -5.59
C PHE A 364 -7.10 4.16 -5.25
N VAL A 365 -6.71 5.07 -6.15
CA VAL A 365 -6.64 6.50 -5.86
C VAL A 365 -7.28 7.28 -6.99
N ARG A 366 -8.26 8.12 -6.66
CA ARG A 366 -8.84 9.07 -7.61
C ARG A 366 -7.99 10.33 -7.65
N VAL A 367 -7.74 10.87 -8.85
CA VAL A 367 -6.92 12.08 -9.03
C VAL A 367 -7.80 13.19 -9.59
N ARG A 368 -7.82 14.32 -8.89
CA ARG A 368 -8.63 15.49 -9.22
C ARG A 368 -7.76 16.74 -9.33
N THR A 369 -8.25 17.76 -10.02
CA THR A 369 -7.61 19.06 -10.13
C THR A 369 -8.24 20.04 -9.12
N GLY A 370 -7.42 20.82 -8.42
CA GLY A 370 -7.93 21.78 -7.46
C GLY A 370 -6.84 22.54 -6.71
N GLN A 371 -6.50 23.72 -7.18
CA GLN A 371 -5.43 24.57 -6.61
C GLN A 371 -5.63 24.86 -5.12
N ALA A 372 -6.86 25.12 -4.68
CA ALA A 372 -7.16 25.36 -3.26
C ALA A 372 -6.89 24.13 -2.39
N THR A 373 -7.23 22.93 -2.89
CA THR A 373 -7.00 21.65 -2.20
C THR A 373 -5.51 21.33 -2.12
N VAL A 374 -4.75 21.60 -3.17
CA VAL A 374 -3.29 21.42 -3.19
C VAL A 374 -2.58 22.26 -2.13
N LYS A 375 -3.04 23.48 -1.85
CA LYS A 375 -2.49 24.32 -0.77
C LYS A 375 -2.59 23.64 0.62
N ASN A 376 -3.52 22.71 0.80
CA ASN A 376 -3.70 21.94 2.03
C ASN A 376 -2.76 20.72 2.14
N SER A 377 -1.96 20.41 1.14
CA SER A 377 -1.20 19.15 1.09
C SER A 377 -0.27 18.99 2.30
N ALA A 378 0.48 20.03 2.70
CA ALA A 378 1.37 19.95 3.85
C ALA A 378 0.63 19.58 5.16
N SER A 379 -0.64 20.01 5.32
CA SER A 379 -1.46 19.65 6.50
C SER A 379 -1.92 18.19 6.49
N LYS A 380 -1.85 17.51 5.35
CA LYS A 380 -2.19 16.10 5.19
C LYS A 380 -0.99 15.17 5.39
N GLN A 381 0.22 15.71 5.45
CA GLN A 381 1.46 14.97 5.61
C GLN A 381 1.97 15.06 7.05
N ALA A 382 2.60 14.00 7.53
CA ALA A 382 3.21 13.98 8.87
C ALA A 382 4.56 13.26 8.90
N LEU A 383 5.44 13.76 9.74
CA LEU A 383 6.62 13.03 10.21
C LEU A 383 6.22 12.07 11.34
N VAL A 384 6.96 10.99 11.49
CA VAL A 384 6.74 9.96 12.50
C VAL A 384 7.93 9.89 13.43
N TYR A 385 7.73 10.22 14.72
CA TYR A 385 8.71 10.01 15.78
C TYR A 385 8.42 8.68 16.46
N ASN A 386 9.27 7.69 16.26
CA ASN A 386 9.14 6.34 16.79
C ASN A 386 10.16 6.07 17.89
N CYS A 387 9.73 5.72 19.08
CA CYS A 387 10.62 5.32 20.15
C CYS A 387 11.31 3.97 19.83
N VAL A 388 12.65 3.95 19.83
CA VAL A 388 13.43 2.72 19.52
C VAL A 388 13.31 1.65 20.61
N GLY A 389 12.93 2.02 21.84
CA GLY A 389 12.81 1.10 22.97
C GLY A 389 11.43 0.47 23.07
N CYS A 390 10.38 1.29 23.16
CA CYS A 390 9.03 0.80 23.45
C CYS A 390 8.09 0.79 22.23
N GLY A 391 8.50 1.41 21.12
CA GLY A 391 7.67 1.48 19.91
C GLY A 391 6.50 2.45 19.99
N ALA A 392 6.42 3.27 21.04
CA ALA A 392 5.48 4.39 21.06
C ALA A 392 5.82 5.37 19.94
N PHE A 393 4.81 5.88 19.25
CA PHE A 393 5.00 6.79 18.13
C PHE A 393 4.17 8.06 18.28
N HIS A 394 4.66 9.15 17.69
CA HIS A 394 4.00 10.45 17.66
C HIS A 394 4.06 10.99 16.23
N LEU A 395 2.96 11.60 15.80
CA LEU A 395 2.84 12.19 14.48
C LEU A 395 2.99 13.72 14.56
N GLN A 396 3.87 14.27 13.74
CA GLN A 396 4.03 15.70 13.55
C GLN A 396 3.53 16.09 12.17
N ARG A 397 2.35 16.73 12.09
CA ARG A 397 1.89 17.34 10.84
C ARG A 397 2.90 18.36 10.35
N MET A 398 3.14 18.42 9.03
CA MET A 398 4.06 19.38 8.44
C MET A 398 3.40 20.76 8.28
N GLY A 399 2.11 20.79 8.04
CA GLY A 399 1.30 22.00 7.90
C GLY A 399 0.17 22.08 8.91
N LYS A 400 -0.32 23.30 9.10
CA LYS A 400 -1.49 23.62 9.92
C LYS A 400 -2.54 24.32 9.06
N LYS A 401 -3.79 23.87 9.18
CA LYS A 401 -4.98 24.46 8.57
C LYS A 401 -5.77 25.19 9.64
N THR A 402 -6.04 26.47 9.44
CA THR A 402 -6.80 27.30 10.39
C THR A 402 -7.93 28.00 9.64
N SER A 403 -9.15 27.94 10.18
CA SER A 403 -10.29 28.67 9.66
C SER A 403 -10.22 30.13 10.12
N GLN A 404 -10.38 31.08 9.20
CA GLN A 404 -10.51 32.50 9.48
C GLN A 404 -11.79 33.02 8.79
N GLY A 405 -12.94 32.93 9.48
CA GLY A 405 -14.25 33.20 8.90
C GLY A 405 -14.52 32.28 7.70
N LYS A 406 -14.81 32.81 6.52
CA LYS A 406 -15.03 32.07 5.29
C LYS A 406 -13.72 31.61 4.61
N ASN A 407 -12.56 32.10 5.06
CA ASN A 407 -11.26 31.78 4.43
C ASN A 407 -10.50 30.71 5.21
N MET A 408 -9.72 29.89 4.49
CA MET A 408 -8.80 28.91 5.06
C MET A 408 -7.38 29.43 4.93
N LYS A 409 -6.66 29.47 6.06
CA LYS A 409 -5.23 29.79 6.09
C LYS A 409 -4.43 28.53 6.30
N TYR A 410 -3.37 28.38 5.52
CA TYR A 410 -2.40 27.30 5.63
C TYR A 410 -1.05 27.86 6.06
N SER A 411 -0.40 27.21 7.01
CA SER A 411 0.89 27.64 7.56
C SER A 411 1.72 26.42 7.98
N ALA A 412 2.99 26.64 8.27
CA ALA A 412 3.83 25.61 8.89
C ALA A 412 3.24 25.19 10.26
N ALA A 413 3.36 23.90 10.58
CA ALA A 413 3.05 23.41 11.92
C ALA A 413 4.16 23.77 12.92
N THR A 414 3.86 23.63 14.20
CA THR A 414 4.81 23.82 15.30
C THR A 414 5.15 22.45 15.90
N GLY A 415 6.41 22.20 16.15
CA GLY A 415 6.90 20.95 16.74
C GLY A 415 8.33 21.09 17.27
N PRO A 416 8.97 20.00 17.71
CA PRO A 416 8.53 18.60 17.66
C PRO A 416 7.49 18.24 18.75
N PRO A 417 6.73 17.13 18.58
CA PRO A 417 5.74 16.66 19.56
C PRO A 417 6.36 15.82 20.68
N VAL A 418 7.69 15.68 20.70
CA VAL A 418 8.45 14.84 21.61
C VAL A 418 9.63 15.60 22.20
N GLY A 419 10.06 15.22 23.41
CA GLY A 419 11.31 15.69 24.00
C GLY A 419 12.52 14.90 23.50
N GLU A 420 13.69 15.11 24.11
CA GLU A 420 14.94 14.44 23.78
C GLU A 420 14.87 12.91 23.93
N SER A 421 14.10 12.44 24.89
CA SER A 421 13.87 11.03 25.16
C SER A 421 12.39 10.70 25.34
N CYS A 422 12.05 9.43 25.15
CA CYS A 422 10.69 8.92 25.32
C CYS A 422 10.26 9.02 26.78
N SER A 423 9.14 9.70 27.04
CA SER A 423 8.55 9.86 28.38
C SER A 423 8.19 8.54 29.07
N HIS A 424 7.99 7.46 28.31
CA HIS A 424 7.62 6.16 28.85
C HIS A 424 8.79 5.26 29.21
N CYS A 425 9.85 5.23 28.37
CA CYS A 425 10.95 4.29 28.56
C CYS A 425 12.35 4.92 28.53
N GLY A 426 12.46 6.25 28.35
CA GLY A 426 13.71 7.00 28.36
C GLY A 426 14.62 6.75 27.15
N GLN A 427 14.18 5.99 26.14
CA GLN A 427 14.97 5.74 24.93
C GLN A 427 14.76 6.86 23.89
N ARG A 428 15.69 6.94 22.92
CA ARG A 428 15.65 7.95 21.86
C ARG A 428 14.54 7.70 20.87
N HIS A 429 14.15 8.75 20.13
CA HIS A 429 13.23 8.65 19.01
C HIS A 429 13.98 8.53 17.67
N GLN A 430 13.45 7.72 16.77
CA GLN A 430 13.85 7.64 15.36
C GLN A 430 12.83 8.39 14.53
N LEU A 431 13.30 9.19 13.57
CA LEU A 431 12.46 9.99 12.68
C LEU A 431 12.24 9.28 11.35
N GLY A 432 10.99 9.22 10.91
CA GLY A 432 10.58 8.72 9.60
C GLY A 432 9.55 9.61 8.92
N GLY A 433 9.19 9.27 7.70
CA GLY A 433 8.25 10.03 6.88
C GLY A 433 8.96 11.02 5.94
N PRO A 434 8.23 11.98 5.36
CA PRO A 434 6.80 12.25 5.55
C PRO A 434 5.90 11.10 5.07
N ILE A 435 4.75 10.93 5.73
CA ILE A 435 3.71 9.99 5.35
C ILE A 435 2.36 10.72 5.14
N TRP A 436 1.48 10.14 4.34
CA TRP A 436 0.09 10.55 4.25
C TRP A 436 -0.62 10.28 5.58
N ALA A 437 -1.14 11.32 6.23
CA ALA A 437 -1.70 11.23 7.58
C ALA A 437 -3.23 11.42 7.63
N GLU A 438 -3.90 11.48 6.48
CA GLU A 438 -5.35 11.49 6.33
C GLU A 438 -5.91 10.05 6.17
N PRO A 439 -7.24 9.87 6.11
CA PRO A 439 -7.84 8.58 5.77
C PRO A 439 -7.25 7.97 4.50
N ILE A 440 -7.06 6.65 4.53
CA ILE A 440 -6.51 5.88 3.40
C ILE A 440 -7.60 5.08 2.66
N HIS A 441 -8.85 5.19 3.12
CA HIS A 441 -10.03 4.58 2.51
C HIS A 441 -11.17 5.59 2.46
N ASP A 442 -11.99 5.47 1.41
CA ASP A 442 -13.32 6.04 1.32
C ASP A 442 -14.32 4.94 1.71
N VAL A 443 -14.86 5.02 2.92
CA VAL A 443 -15.69 3.95 3.51
C VAL A 443 -16.97 3.74 2.71
N GLU A 444 -17.58 4.80 2.17
CA GLU A 444 -18.80 4.69 1.37
C GLU A 444 -18.52 3.93 0.06
N PHE A 445 -17.44 4.28 -0.61
CA PHE A 445 -17.00 3.57 -1.81
C PHE A 445 -16.67 2.10 -1.51
N VAL A 446 -15.92 1.83 -0.44
CA VAL A 446 -15.58 0.46 -0.01
C VAL A 446 -16.83 -0.33 0.32
N GLN A 447 -17.82 0.27 0.98
CA GLN A 447 -19.11 -0.39 1.29
C GLN A 447 -19.89 -0.75 0.02
N LYS A 448 -19.86 0.09 -1.02
CA LYS A 448 -20.48 -0.23 -2.33
C LYS A 448 -19.79 -1.44 -2.97
N VAL A 449 -18.45 -1.47 -2.98
CA VAL A 449 -17.68 -2.62 -3.50
C VAL A 449 -17.99 -3.88 -2.70
N LEU A 450 -17.98 -3.80 -1.36
CA LEU A 450 -18.32 -4.93 -0.48
C LEU A 450 -19.71 -5.47 -0.74
N THR A 451 -20.70 -4.60 -0.89
CA THR A 451 -22.09 -4.98 -1.17
C THR A 451 -22.20 -5.66 -2.54
N ALA A 452 -21.48 -5.16 -3.56
CA ALA A 452 -21.46 -5.78 -4.90
C ALA A 452 -20.85 -7.19 -4.87
N VAL A 453 -19.74 -7.37 -4.18
CA VAL A 453 -19.06 -8.67 -4.06
C VAL A 453 -19.90 -9.66 -3.25
N SER A 454 -20.47 -9.22 -2.13
CA SER A 454 -21.32 -10.08 -1.27
C SER A 454 -22.64 -10.48 -1.95
N GLY A 455 -23.18 -9.59 -2.78
CA GLY A 455 -24.42 -9.84 -3.56
C GLY A 455 -24.22 -10.76 -4.77
N ASN A 456 -22.99 -10.90 -5.27
CA ASN A 456 -22.66 -11.74 -6.42
C ASN A 456 -21.31 -12.48 -6.20
N PRO A 457 -21.23 -13.38 -5.21
CA PRO A 457 -19.96 -13.99 -4.81
C PRO A 457 -19.37 -14.94 -5.87
N SER A 458 -20.19 -15.47 -6.77
CA SER A 458 -19.75 -16.37 -7.84
C SER A 458 -18.92 -15.69 -8.93
N ARG A 459 -18.95 -14.36 -8.99
CA ARG A 459 -18.23 -13.56 -9.97
C ARG A 459 -16.72 -13.63 -9.81
N PHE A 460 -16.24 -13.84 -8.58
CA PHE A 460 -14.82 -13.81 -8.25
C PHE A 460 -14.38 -15.07 -7.50
N GLY A 461 -13.27 -15.68 -7.93
CA GLY A 461 -12.69 -16.85 -7.26
C GLY A 461 -12.31 -16.59 -5.80
N THR A 462 -11.92 -15.35 -5.50
CA THR A 462 -11.47 -14.93 -4.16
C THR A 462 -12.50 -14.10 -3.39
N SER A 463 -13.79 -14.14 -3.77
CA SER A 463 -14.87 -13.34 -3.20
C SER A 463 -14.94 -13.37 -1.67
N LYS A 464 -14.80 -14.56 -1.04
CA LYS A 464 -14.81 -14.70 0.43
C LYS A 464 -13.67 -13.93 1.10
N ARG A 465 -12.50 -13.88 0.45
CA ARG A 465 -11.35 -13.15 0.97
C ARG A 465 -11.54 -11.64 0.77
N ILE A 466 -12.08 -11.22 -0.37
CA ILE A 466 -12.43 -9.81 -0.62
C ILE A 466 -13.44 -9.35 0.42
N GLU A 467 -14.51 -10.09 0.66
CA GLU A 467 -15.51 -9.78 1.68
C GLU A 467 -14.86 -9.62 3.07
N GLY A 468 -13.98 -10.54 3.46
CA GLY A 468 -13.31 -10.49 4.74
C GLY A 468 -12.38 -9.29 4.91
N VAL A 469 -11.59 -8.96 3.89
CA VAL A 469 -10.67 -7.81 3.92
C VAL A 469 -11.43 -6.50 3.90
N LEU A 470 -12.41 -6.33 3.00
CA LEU A 470 -13.20 -5.09 2.91
C LEU A 470 -14.05 -4.86 4.17
N SER A 471 -14.62 -5.93 4.76
CA SER A 471 -15.33 -5.81 6.05
C SER A 471 -14.41 -5.33 7.17
N MET A 472 -13.14 -5.74 7.20
CA MET A 472 -12.19 -5.18 8.16
C MET A 472 -11.89 -3.71 7.88
N VAL A 473 -11.70 -3.33 6.61
CA VAL A 473 -11.46 -1.94 6.21
C VAL A 473 -12.61 -1.02 6.62
N THR A 474 -13.85 -1.45 6.49
CA THR A 474 -15.02 -0.65 6.93
C THR A 474 -15.15 -0.54 8.46
N GLU A 475 -14.53 -1.46 9.21
CA GLU A 475 -14.51 -1.46 10.67
C GLU A 475 -13.30 -0.72 11.27
N GLU A 476 -12.31 -0.31 10.45
CA GLU A 476 -11.13 0.41 10.93
C GLU A 476 -11.45 1.86 11.30
N LEU A 477 -10.73 2.40 12.31
CA LEU A 477 -10.72 3.83 12.59
C LEU A 477 -10.00 4.58 11.46
N GLN A 478 -10.74 5.37 10.69
CA GLN A 478 -10.22 6.04 9.50
C GLN A 478 -9.35 7.26 9.84
N ASP A 479 -9.67 7.94 10.93
CA ASP A 479 -9.01 9.15 11.41
C ASP A 479 -7.78 8.90 12.29
N VAL A 480 -7.45 7.64 12.57
CA VAL A 480 -6.29 7.23 13.39
C VAL A 480 -5.23 6.58 12.49
N PRO A 481 -4.14 7.30 12.15
CA PRO A 481 -3.04 6.71 11.42
C PRO A 481 -2.21 5.77 12.27
N LEU A 482 -1.72 4.68 11.62
CA LEU A 482 -0.87 3.64 12.21
C LEU A 482 -1.57 2.83 13.31
N TYR A 483 -0.84 1.89 13.93
CA TYR A 483 -1.38 0.99 14.95
C TYR A 483 -0.28 0.46 15.88
N TYR A 484 -0.68 -0.04 17.03
CA TYR A 484 0.17 -0.84 17.91
C TYR A 484 -0.04 -2.33 17.65
N VAL A 485 0.94 -3.15 18.03
CA VAL A 485 0.82 -4.62 17.98
C VAL A 485 0.88 -5.16 19.40
N LEU A 486 -0.15 -5.87 19.82
CA LEU A 486 -0.33 -6.31 21.20
C LEU A 486 0.83 -7.17 21.71
N ASP A 487 1.34 -8.09 20.85
CA ASP A 487 2.49 -8.94 21.20
C ASP A 487 3.75 -8.11 21.45
N GLN A 488 3.90 -6.97 20.77
CA GLN A 488 5.04 -6.06 21.00
C GLN A 488 4.89 -5.36 22.36
N LEU A 489 3.70 -4.83 22.67
CA LEU A 489 3.45 -4.18 23.97
C LEU A 489 3.79 -5.14 25.11
N SER A 490 3.29 -6.38 25.04
CA SER A 490 3.56 -7.42 26.05
C SER A 490 5.05 -7.80 26.13
N SER A 491 5.71 -8.00 24.97
CA SER A 491 7.13 -8.37 24.92
C SER A 491 8.05 -7.24 25.40
N THR A 492 7.64 -5.98 25.23
CA THR A 492 8.41 -4.81 25.71
C THR A 492 8.55 -4.82 27.23
N ILE A 493 7.54 -5.26 27.97
CA ILE A 493 7.55 -5.37 29.44
C ILE A 493 7.71 -6.79 29.93
N HIS A 494 8.00 -7.75 29.04
CA HIS A 494 8.23 -9.18 29.35
C HIS A 494 7.06 -9.90 30.00
N CYS A 495 5.82 -9.42 29.85
CA CYS A 495 4.63 -10.06 30.42
C CYS A 495 3.91 -10.98 29.43
N ASN A 496 3.02 -11.82 29.95
CA ASN A 496 2.10 -12.60 29.15
C ASN A 496 1.17 -11.67 28.34
N THR A 497 0.85 -12.06 27.12
CA THR A 497 -0.04 -11.27 26.27
C THR A 497 -1.49 -11.47 26.68
N PRO A 498 -2.26 -10.41 26.99
CA PRO A 498 -3.70 -10.50 27.16
C PRO A 498 -4.38 -10.97 25.88
N SER A 499 -5.58 -11.52 25.97
CA SER A 499 -6.35 -11.79 24.77
C SER A 499 -6.70 -10.47 24.07
N MET A 500 -6.77 -10.50 22.73
CA MET A 500 -7.15 -9.32 21.95
C MET A 500 -8.50 -8.73 22.37
N LEU A 501 -9.42 -9.59 22.81
CA LEU A 501 -10.74 -9.15 23.27
C LEU A 501 -10.65 -8.41 24.61
N GLN A 502 -9.90 -8.94 25.59
CA GLN A 502 -9.67 -8.27 26.88
C GLN A 502 -8.93 -6.94 26.71
N PHE A 503 -7.89 -6.90 25.87
CA PHE A 503 -7.15 -5.66 25.66
C PHE A 503 -8.01 -4.58 25.02
N ARG A 504 -8.79 -4.92 23.97
CA ARG A 504 -9.72 -3.96 23.33
C ARG A 504 -10.80 -3.50 24.31
N SER A 505 -11.35 -4.43 25.11
CA SER A 505 -12.31 -4.07 26.17
C SER A 505 -11.70 -3.08 27.16
N ALA A 506 -10.45 -3.28 27.56
CA ALA A 506 -9.76 -2.35 28.46
C ALA A 506 -9.57 -0.96 27.86
N VAL A 507 -9.27 -0.86 26.56
CA VAL A 507 -9.18 0.42 25.84
C VAL A 507 -10.55 1.12 25.80
N LEU A 508 -11.62 0.39 25.47
CA LEU A 508 -13.00 0.90 25.44
C LEU A 508 -13.47 1.32 26.84
N ASN A 509 -13.17 0.53 27.88
CA ASN A 509 -13.50 0.84 29.28
C ASN A 509 -12.75 2.07 29.79
N ALA A 510 -11.57 2.38 29.21
CA ALA A 510 -10.83 3.61 29.48
C ALA A 510 -11.39 4.83 28.72
N GLY A 511 -12.48 4.66 27.93
CA GLY A 511 -13.16 5.75 27.22
C GLY A 511 -12.60 6.07 25.83
N TYR A 512 -11.73 5.22 25.27
CA TYR A 512 -11.11 5.42 23.95
C TYR A 512 -11.70 4.49 22.90
N ARG A 513 -11.65 4.92 21.64
CA ARG A 513 -12.05 4.10 20.50
C ARG A 513 -10.95 3.09 20.14
N VAL A 514 -11.35 1.93 19.63
CA VAL A 514 -10.42 0.90 19.20
C VAL A 514 -10.95 0.11 18.02
N SER A 515 -10.07 -0.22 17.07
CA SER A 515 -10.37 -1.16 15.98
C SER A 515 -9.20 -2.11 15.73
N LEU A 516 -9.44 -3.11 14.89
CA LEU A 516 -8.38 -3.90 14.26
C LEU A 516 -7.81 -3.13 13.07
N SER A 517 -6.81 -3.71 12.39
CA SER A 517 -6.33 -3.25 11.08
C SER A 517 -6.24 -4.41 10.10
N HIS A 518 -6.58 -4.17 8.83
CA HIS A 518 -6.40 -5.14 7.75
C HIS A 518 -4.92 -5.45 7.49
N ALA A 519 -4.03 -4.50 7.80
CA ALA A 519 -2.61 -4.61 7.49
C ALA A 519 -1.84 -5.55 8.44
N CYS A 520 -2.39 -5.90 9.63
CA CYS A 520 -1.70 -6.75 10.58
C CYS A 520 -2.68 -7.51 11.49
N LYS A 521 -2.45 -8.82 11.67
CA LYS A 521 -3.34 -9.72 12.40
C LYS A 521 -3.58 -9.34 13.87
N ASN A 522 -2.55 -8.87 14.58
CA ASN A 522 -2.59 -8.52 15.99
C ASN A 522 -2.50 -7.00 16.22
N ALA A 523 -2.92 -6.23 15.21
CA ALA A 523 -2.95 -4.77 15.30
C ALA A 523 -4.06 -4.28 16.22
N VAL A 524 -3.75 -3.21 16.93
CA VAL A 524 -4.67 -2.40 17.73
C VAL A 524 -4.55 -0.96 17.25
N LYS A 525 -5.57 -0.47 16.58
CA LYS A 525 -5.68 0.91 16.13
C LYS A 525 -6.58 1.65 17.12
N THR A 526 -6.11 2.75 17.69
CA THR A 526 -6.82 3.48 18.74
C THR A 526 -6.39 4.93 18.82
N ASP A 527 -7.29 5.80 19.23
CA ASP A 527 -7.01 7.20 19.56
C ASP A 527 -6.48 7.38 20.99
N ALA A 528 -6.36 6.30 21.77
CA ALA A 528 -5.76 6.33 23.10
C ALA A 528 -4.28 6.78 23.03
N PRO A 529 -3.85 7.74 23.87
CA PRO A 529 -2.45 8.08 24.00
C PRO A 529 -1.61 6.87 24.45
N ALA A 530 -0.35 6.81 24.04
CA ALA A 530 0.57 5.73 24.43
C ALA A 530 0.66 5.54 25.96
N ALA A 531 0.51 6.61 26.74
CA ALA A 531 0.48 6.57 28.20
C ALA A 531 -0.63 5.64 28.73
N VAL A 532 -1.84 5.76 28.17
CA VAL A 532 -2.99 4.91 28.54
C VAL A 532 -2.74 3.45 28.18
N LEU A 533 -2.15 3.19 27.00
CA LEU A 533 -1.80 1.82 26.63
C LEU A 533 -0.79 1.20 27.59
N TRP A 534 0.19 1.98 28.06
CA TRP A 534 1.15 1.53 29.06
C TRP A 534 0.50 1.36 30.44
N ASP A 535 -0.47 2.18 30.80
CA ASP A 535 -1.25 2.00 32.04
C ASP A 535 -2.06 0.70 32.01
N ILE A 536 -2.72 0.40 30.88
CA ILE A 536 -3.41 -0.87 30.68
C ILE A 536 -2.43 -2.06 30.84
N MET A 537 -1.24 -1.95 30.23
CA MET A 537 -0.23 -2.99 30.32
C MET A 537 0.36 -3.14 31.73
N ARG A 538 0.54 -2.05 32.50
CA ARG A 538 0.93 -2.07 33.91
C ARG A 538 -0.15 -2.75 34.79
N CYS A 539 -1.42 -2.43 34.56
CA CYS A 539 -2.52 -3.09 35.24
C CYS A 539 -2.62 -4.59 34.90
N TRP A 540 -2.29 -4.96 33.66
CA TRP A 540 -2.20 -6.36 33.24
C TRP A 540 -1.03 -7.08 33.93
N GLU A 541 0.13 -6.44 34.02
CA GLU A 541 1.33 -6.97 34.68
C GLU A 541 1.07 -7.19 36.18
N LYS A 542 0.34 -6.30 36.88
CA LYS A 542 -0.08 -6.51 38.30
C LYS A 542 -0.89 -7.80 38.47
N LYS A 543 -1.71 -8.20 37.49
CA LYS A 543 -2.44 -9.48 37.49
C LYS A 543 -1.58 -10.68 37.04
N ASN A 544 -0.50 -10.44 36.29
CA ASN A 544 0.40 -11.44 35.72
C ASN A 544 1.85 -11.03 35.96
N PRO A 545 2.36 -11.08 37.20
CA PRO A 545 3.62 -10.47 37.58
C PRO A 545 4.82 -11.01 36.81
N VAL A 546 5.70 -10.11 36.42
CA VAL A 546 7.00 -10.44 35.82
C VAL A 546 8.09 -10.47 36.88
N ARG A 547 9.20 -11.17 36.61
CA ARG A 547 10.37 -11.21 37.49
C ARG A 547 11.14 -9.92 37.38
N ARG A 548 10.74 -8.88 38.12
CA ARG A 548 11.31 -7.53 38.05
C ARG A 548 12.78 -7.49 38.44
N GLU A 549 13.24 -8.36 39.32
CA GLU A 549 14.64 -8.52 39.73
C GLU A 549 15.60 -8.91 38.59
N ARG A 550 15.06 -9.37 37.45
CA ARG A 550 15.83 -9.71 36.24
C ARG A 550 15.90 -8.59 35.22
N LEU A 551 15.20 -7.51 35.45
CA LEU A 551 15.15 -6.38 34.55
C LEU A 551 16.35 -5.44 34.84
N SER A 552 17.08 -5.07 33.79
CA SER A 552 18.09 -4.01 33.90
C SER A 552 17.39 -2.66 34.12
N GLU A 553 17.92 -1.83 35.01
CA GLU A 553 17.40 -0.48 35.29
C GLU A 553 17.35 0.43 34.05
N THR A 554 18.23 0.18 33.08
CA THR A 554 18.27 0.92 31.82
C THR A 554 17.31 0.37 30.76
N SER A 555 16.64 -0.76 31.04
CA SER A 555 15.75 -1.40 30.07
C SER A 555 14.42 -0.63 29.94
N PRO A 556 13.80 -0.64 28.76
CA PRO A 556 12.45 -0.11 28.57
C PRO A 556 11.42 -0.71 29.54
N ALA A 557 11.53 -2.02 29.80
CA ALA A 557 10.64 -2.74 30.70
C ALA A 557 10.70 -2.20 32.14
N PHE A 558 11.91 -2.03 32.68
CA PHE A 558 12.10 -1.52 34.03
C PHE A 558 11.48 -0.13 34.18
N ARG A 559 11.81 0.80 33.26
CA ARG A 559 11.29 2.18 33.34
C ARG A 559 9.77 2.25 33.19
N ILE A 560 9.19 1.48 32.27
CA ILE A 560 7.74 1.44 32.10
C ILE A 560 7.07 0.90 33.37
N LEU A 561 7.59 -0.18 33.96
CA LEU A 561 7.01 -0.83 35.13
C LEU A 561 7.30 -0.13 36.47
N SER A 562 8.27 0.79 36.52
CA SER A 562 8.57 1.60 37.70
C SER A 562 7.59 2.79 37.86
N THR A 563 6.78 3.09 36.86
CA THR A 563 5.78 4.15 36.90
C THR A 563 4.43 3.56 37.34
N GLU A 564 3.77 4.15 38.31
CA GLU A 564 2.42 3.75 38.69
C GLU A 564 1.41 4.16 37.62
N PRO A 565 0.41 3.31 37.34
CA PRO A 565 -0.65 3.64 36.38
C PRO A 565 -1.53 4.77 36.90
N THR A 566 -1.79 5.74 36.05
CA THR A 566 -2.75 6.85 36.31
C THR A 566 -4.19 6.40 36.01
N VAL A 567 -4.36 5.47 35.06
CA VAL A 567 -5.64 4.87 34.69
C VAL A 567 -5.72 3.45 35.22
N GLN A 568 -6.77 3.15 35.97
CA GLN A 568 -7.08 1.77 36.40
C GLN A 568 -7.83 1.04 35.30
N ALA A 569 -7.18 0.05 34.68
CA ALA A 569 -7.75 -0.68 33.56
C ALA A 569 -8.74 -1.76 34.02
N CYS A 570 -9.95 -1.74 33.47
CA CYS A 570 -10.94 -2.79 33.56
C CYS A 570 -10.86 -3.71 32.34
N PHE A 571 -10.61 -5.01 32.55
CA PHE A 571 -10.50 -6.04 31.52
C PHE A 571 -11.81 -6.82 31.29
N ASP A 572 -12.91 -6.38 31.89
CA ASP A 572 -14.21 -7.00 31.68
C ASP A 572 -14.59 -6.91 30.22
N VAL A 573 -15.01 -8.06 29.68
CA VAL A 573 -15.26 -8.20 28.25
C VAL A 573 -16.50 -7.43 27.85
N ARG A 574 -16.38 -6.62 26.80
CA ARG A 574 -17.47 -5.88 26.17
C ARG A 574 -17.85 -6.52 24.84
N ASP A 575 -19.14 -6.54 24.54
CA ASP A 575 -19.66 -7.09 23.28
C ASP A 575 -19.25 -6.26 22.05
N ASP A 576 -19.14 -4.95 22.21
CA ASP A 576 -18.71 -4.02 21.17
C ASP A 576 -17.20 -4.09 20.88
N ALA A 577 -16.43 -4.72 21.77
CA ALA A 577 -15.01 -4.98 21.53
C ALA A 577 -14.75 -6.06 20.45
N ASN A 578 -15.76 -6.83 20.03
CA ASN A 578 -15.61 -7.86 19.01
C ASN A 578 -16.24 -7.41 17.68
N PRO A 579 -15.44 -7.09 16.63
CA PRO A 579 -15.97 -6.58 15.36
C PRO A 579 -16.83 -7.62 14.63
N GLN A 580 -17.75 -7.15 13.80
CA GLN A 580 -18.72 -8.01 13.08
C GLN A 580 -18.03 -8.97 12.11
N SER A 581 -16.97 -8.53 11.41
CA SER A 581 -16.17 -9.39 10.53
C SER A 581 -15.59 -10.61 11.25
N ARG A 582 -15.27 -10.47 12.54
CA ARG A 582 -14.80 -11.57 13.38
C ARG A 582 -15.96 -12.45 13.89
N LYS A 583 -17.08 -11.85 14.28
CA LYS A 583 -18.30 -12.59 14.69
C LYS A 583 -18.83 -13.46 13.55
N ARG A 584 -18.75 -12.95 12.30
CA ARG A 584 -19.16 -13.67 11.08
C ARG A 584 -18.12 -14.68 10.58
N HIS A 585 -16.97 -14.87 11.25
CA HIS A 585 -15.90 -15.79 10.87
C HIS A 585 -15.39 -15.59 9.43
N LEU A 586 -15.35 -14.34 8.94
CA LEU A 586 -14.88 -14.04 7.60
C LEU A 586 -13.37 -14.31 7.44
N THR A 587 -12.96 -14.69 6.24
CA THR A 587 -11.55 -14.90 5.88
C THR A 587 -10.84 -13.56 5.75
N ARG A 588 -10.18 -13.09 6.80
CA ARG A 588 -9.54 -11.77 6.89
C ARG A 588 -8.06 -11.77 6.53
N PHE A 589 -7.39 -12.88 6.79
CA PHE A 589 -5.97 -13.07 6.51
C PHE A 589 -5.76 -14.43 5.87
N GLN A 590 -4.75 -14.54 5.00
CA GLN A 590 -4.37 -15.83 4.45
C GLN A 590 -3.64 -16.65 5.53
N GLU A 591 -4.16 -17.83 5.84
CA GLU A 591 -3.61 -18.66 6.92
C GLU A 591 -2.45 -19.54 6.45
N ASN A 592 -2.61 -20.19 5.31
CA ASN A 592 -1.61 -21.09 4.74
C ASN A 592 -1.34 -20.73 3.28
N PRO A 593 -0.40 -19.78 3.01
CA PRO A 593 -0.06 -19.45 1.64
C PRO A 593 0.47 -20.69 0.92
N GLN A 594 -0.04 -20.94 -0.27
CA GLN A 594 0.38 -22.04 -1.12
C GLN A 594 1.86 -21.96 -1.48
N ALA A 595 2.45 -23.06 -1.94
CA ALA A 595 3.77 -23.04 -2.55
C ALA A 595 3.79 -22.00 -3.69
N ASN A 596 4.92 -21.31 -3.89
CA ASN A 596 5.11 -20.26 -4.90
C ASN A 596 4.38 -18.92 -4.64
N TRP A 597 3.82 -18.71 -3.46
CA TRP A 597 3.38 -17.37 -3.08
C TRP A 597 4.58 -16.44 -2.82
N GLY A 598 4.42 -15.18 -3.06
CA GLY A 598 5.42 -14.18 -2.73
C GLY A 598 6.09 -13.52 -3.94
N PRO A 599 7.14 -12.73 -3.74
CA PRO A 599 7.83 -12.02 -4.81
C PRO A 599 8.53 -12.98 -5.79
N LYS A 600 8.83 -12.49 -7.00
CA LYS A 600 9.33 -13.25 -8.17
C LYS A 600 10.32 -14.39 -7.87
N ALA A 601 11.26 -14.18 -6.93
CA ALA A 601 12.27 -15.20 -6.57
C ALA A 601 11.68 -16.46 -5.90
N ARG A 602 10.46 -16.38 -5.35
CA ARG A 602 9.76 -17.47 -4.66
C ARG A 602 8.57 -18.03 -5.45
N ALA A 603 8.15 -17.31 -6.46
CA ALA A 603 6.92 -17.54 -7.19
C ALA A 603 7.12 -18.16 -8.58
N LYS A 604 8.22 -18.84 -8.85
CA LYS A 604 8.45 -19.52 -10.13
C LYS A 604 7.51 -20.72 -10.27
N SER A 605 6.66 -20.68 -11.28
CA SER A 605 5.89 -21.85 -11.73
C SER A 605 6.88 -22.96 -12.16
N GLY A 606 6.78 -24.16 -11.57
CA GLY A 606 7.74 -25.24 -11.78
C GLY A 606 9.13 -25.00 -11.18
N GLY A 607 9.37 -23.79 -10.63
CA GLY A 607 10.59 -23.44 -9.94
C GLY A 607 10.57 -23.88 -8.50
N GLY A 608 10.65 -25.17 -8.24
CA GLY A 608 11.23 -25.63 -6.99
C GLY A 608 12.56 -24.89 -6.80
N ILE A 609 12.80 -24.35 -5.61
CA ILE A 609 14.15 -24.02 -5.15
C ILE A 609 15.00 -25.20 -5.61
N SER A 610 16.14 -24.96 -6.28
CA SER A 610 17.00 -26.08 -6.69
C SER A 610 17.14 -27.03 -5.51
N SER A 611 17.12 -28.32 -5.74
CA SER A 611 17.20 -29.33 -4.67
C SER A 611 18.31 -29.04 -3.68
N GLU A 612 19.44 -28.51 -4.15
CA GLU A 612 20.56 -28.06 -3.31
C GLU A 612 20.22 -26.89 -2.37
N LEU A 613 19.39 -25.93 -2.81
CA LEU A 613 18.94 -24.79 -1.98
C LEU A 613 17.85 -25.23 -1.01
N GLU A 614 17.02 -26.19 -1.39
CA GLU A 614 16.02 -26.80 -0.53
C GLU A 614 16.67 -27.68 0.56
N ASP A 615 17.70 -28.43 0.20
CA ASP A 615 18.50 -29.22 1.14
C ASP A 615 19.33 -28.34 2.07
N LYS A 616 19.93 -27.24 1.56
CA LYS A 616 20.55 -26.21 2.42
C LYS A 616 19.51 -25.59 3.37
N ARG A 617 18.30 -25.30 2.89
CA ARG A 617 17.23 -24.73 3.72
C ARG A 617 16.67 -25.74 4.73
N LYS A 618 16.50 -27.00 4.36
CA LYS A 618 16.14 -28.11 5.27
C LYS A 618 17.24 -28.31 6.32
N LYS A 619 18.50 -28.23 5.91
CA LYS A 619 19.66 -28.32 6.80
C LYS A 619 19.74 -27.16 7.80
N PHE A 620 19.34 -25.94 7.42
CA PHE A 620 19.29 -24.77 8.30
C PHE A 620 17.97 -24.67 9.11
N GLN A 621 16.84 -25.11 8.60
CA GLN A 621 15.59 -25.20 9.34
C GLN A 621 15.55 -26.41 10.27
N GLY A 622 16.16 -27.53 9.89
CA GLY A 622 16.36 -28.70 10.72
C GLY A 622 17.20 -28.41 11.96
N LYS A 623 18.18 -27.52 11.88
CA LYS A 623 18.97 -27.07 13.07
C LYS A 623 18.15 -26.31 14.13
N ARG A 624 16.93 -25.86 13.85
CA ARG A 624 16.03 -25.24 14.83
C ARG A 624 14.87 -26.15 15.28
N LYS A 625 14.54 -27.21 14.55
CA LYS A 625 13.46 -28.15 14.87
C LYS A 625 13.90 -29.54 15.26
N SER A 626 15.14 -29.96 15.01
CA SER A 626 15.74 -31.13 15.62
C SER A 626 16.32 -30.77 16.99
N GLN A 627 15.55 -30.11 17.82
CA GLN A 627 15.73 -30.21 19.26
C GLN A 627 15.15 -31.55 19.68
N ILE A 628 16.02 -32.61 19.57
CA ILE A 628 16.28 -33.46 20.69
C ILE A 628 15.00 -34.01 21.30
N THR A 629 14.46 -34.99 20.65
CA THR A 629 13.50 -35.92 21.25
C THR A 629 14.21 -37.01 22.09
N ASP A 630 15.54 -37.09 22.03
CA ASP A 630 16.32 -38.05 22.80
C ASP A 630 17.56 -37.39 23.45
N SER A 631 17.52 -37.26 24.75
CA SER A 631 18.59 -36.68 25.57
C SER A 631 19.90 -37.51 25.53
N SER A 632 19.87 -38.76 25.07
CA SER A 632 21.04 -39.64 24.94
C SER A 632 22.00 -39.16 23.84
N GLN A 633 21.48 -38.50 22.78
CA GLN A 633 22.32 -37.96 21.70
C GLN A 633 23.17 -36.73 22.11
N LEU A 634 22.82 -36.05 23.20
CA LEU A 634 23.57 -34.92 23.71
C LEU A 634 24.90 -35.35 24.36
N LYS A 635 25.01 -36.58 24.81
CA LYS A 635 26.27 -37.14 25.36
C LYS A 635 27.36 -37.28 24.30
N ASN A 636 27.02 -37.20 23.02
CA ASN A 636 28.01 -37.18 21.93
C ASN A 636 28.71 -35.81 21.75
N PHE A 637 28.31 -34.81 22.51
CA PHE A 637 28.88 -33.46 22.44
C PHE A 637 29.52 -33.06 23.77
N PRO A 638 30.74 -32.45 23.75
CA PRO A 638 31.43 -32.07 24.98
C PRO A 638 30.72 -30.93 25.72
N CYS A 639 30.63 -31.02 27.03
CA CYS A 639 29.99 -30.01 27.87
C CYS A 639 30.83 -28.73 27.94
N LYS A 640 30.37 -27.63 27.38
CA LYS A 640 31.06 -26.33 27.42
C LYS A 640 31.23 -25.78 28.84
N LYS A 641 30.34 -26.13 29.79
CA LYS A 641 30.47 -25.73 31.19
C LYS A 641 31.51 -26.58 31.93
N PHE A 642 31.64 -27.84 31.59
CA PHE A 642 32.70 -28.72 32.14
C PHE A 642 34.07 -28.25 31.67
N ARG A 643 34.23 -27.91 30.37
CA ARG A 643 35.48 -27.29 29.84
C ARG A 643 35.87 -25.98 30.53
N LYS A 644 34.92 -25.26 31.12
CA LYS A 644 35.14 -24.01 31.86
C LYS A 644 35.21 -24.22 33.37
N GLY A 645 35.20 -25.47 33.85
CA GLY A 645 35.21 -25.79 35.29
C GLY A 645 33.96 -25.39 36.05
N THR A 646 32.84 -25.08 35.35
CA THR A 646 31.64 -24.52 35.97
C THR A 646 30.41 -25.45 35.88
N CYS A 647 30.57 -26.71 35.45
CA CYS A 647 29.46 -27.66 35.40
C CYS A 647 29.18 -28.28 36.78
N THR A 648 27.97 -28.04 37.29
CA THR A 648 27.53 -28.55 38.60
C THR A 648 26.67 -29.82 38.51
N HIS A 649 26.47 -30.39 37.28
CA HIS A 649 25.55 -31.50 37.06
C HIS A 649 26.24 -32.89 37.12
N GLY A 650 27.56 -32.98 37.21
CA GLY A 650 28.30 -34.26 37.27
C GLY A 650 27.82 -35.27 36.21
N ASP A 651 27.62 -36.52 36.58
CA ASP A 651 27.17 -37.61 35.70
C ASP A 651 25.74 -37.44 35.18
N LYS A 652 24.95 -36.55 35.79
CA LYS A 652 23.58 -36.19 35.34
C LYS A 652 23.60 -35.10 34.27
N CYS A 653 24.75 -34.66 33.81
CA CYS A 653 24.85 -33.73 32.72
C CYS A 653 24.40 -34.39 31.40
N CYS A 654 23.54 -33.73 30.64
CA CYS A 654 23.11 -34.21 29.35
C CYS A 654 24.18 -34.16 28.26
N TYR A 655 25.34 -33.54 28.52
CA TYR A 655 26.53 -33.48 27.64
C TYR A 655 27.67 -34.31 28.19
N SER A 656 28.60 -34.76 27.28
CA SER A 656 29.77 -35.54 27.70
C SER A 656 30.74 -34.70 28.55
N HIS A 657 31.30 -35.35 29.59
CA HIS A 657 32.40 -34.85 30.42
C HIS A 657 33.75 -35.59 30.16
N ASP A 658 33.82 -36.43 29.11
CA ASP A 658 35.02 -37.19 28.78
C ASP A 658 36.16 -36.28 28.30
N ALA A 659 37.30 -36.40 28.95
CA ALA A 659 38.47 -35.57 28.67
C ALA A 659 39.17 -35.91 27.34
N GLU A 660 38.99 -37.12 26.84
CA GLU A 660 39.61 -37.60 25.59
C GLU A 660 39.05 -37.02 24.30
N GLN A 661 37.89 -36.35 24.34
CA GLN A 661 37.29 -35.66 23.18
C GLN A 661 37.72 -34.19 23.06
N LEU A 662 38.81 -33.79 23.73
CA LEU A 662 39.23 -32.39 23.86
C LEU A 662 40.36 -31.94 22.92
N GLU A 663 40.89 -32.81 22.06
CA GLU A 663 41.92 -32.39 21.10
C GLU A 663 41.28 -31.76 19.85
N PRO A 664 41.70 -30.57 19.43
CA PRO A 664 41.26 -29.97 18.19
C PRO A 664 42.04 -30.60 17.03
N GLY A 665 41.32 -31.36 16.18
CA GLY A 665 41.86 -31.76 14.88
C GLY A 665 42.32 -30.53 14.09
N ALA A 666 43.62 -30.44 13.86
CA ALA A 666 44.25 -29.49 12.98
C ALA A 666 43.84 -29.77 11.53
N GLY A 667 43.47 -28.73 10.82
CA GLY A 667 43.48 -28.71 9.36
C GLY A 667 42.13 -28.70 8.66
N ALA A 668 41.61 -27.52 8.40
CA ALA A 668 40.96 -27.24 7.12
C ALA A 668 41.11 -25.75 6.82
N GLN A 669 41.94 -25.48 5.86
CA GLN A 669 42.14 -24.18 5.21
C GLN A 669 40.81 -23.71 4.58
N THR A 670 40.56 -22.42 4.74
CA THR A 670 39.59 -21.67 3.95
C THR A 670 40.01 -21.57 2.47
N PRO A 671 39.06 -21.47 1.53
CA PRO A 671 38.96 -20.27 0.76
C PRO A 671 37.64 -19.49 1.03
#